data_e58aa7e53162b8b0b023bec635a05d60
#
_entry.id   e58aa7e53162b8b0b023bec635a05d60
#
_cell.length_a   1.000
_cell.length_b   1.000
_cell.length_c   1.000
_cell.angle_alpha   90.00
_cell.angle_beta   90.00
_cell.angle_gamma   90.00
#
_symmetry.space_group_name_H-M   'P 1'
#
loop_
_entity.id
_entity.type
_entity.pdbx_description
1 polymer ?
#
loop_
_entity_poly.entity_id
_entity_poly.type
_entity_poly.pdbx_seq_one_letter_code
_entity_poly.pdbx_strand_id
1 'polypeptide(L)'
;MKFGHFDDQNKEYVITSPRTPLPWINYLGCENFFSLVSNTCGGYSFYKDAKLLRLTRYRYNNVPYDSNGHYYYIKDGDTIWNPGWMPSKTELDSYECRHGMGYSVFTGVKNGLMAQLTDFVPMGSTCEINKLTLKNTSDKKKDFSVFSYVEFCLWNAMDDMTNFQRNFSTGEVEIHAGGSQLFHKTEYRERRNHYAVYAVNASVDGFDTDRDSFLGAYGENSAPSVVVNDQSKNSVASGWAPVGSHHLKVALEPGEEKTYIFVLGYVENPVNEKWVGRAEDGIINRAPADALLARFDTTEKADAALAELKAYWDKLLGHFSISSSEEKLDRMVNVWHQYQCMVTFNMSRSASYFESGIGRGMGFRDSCQDLLGFVHLIPDRARERILDIAATQFEDGSAYHQYQPLTKKGNADIGSGFNDDPLWLIAAAAAYIKETGDYSILDESTPYDSDPSKATDFMEHLRRSFNYTINHLGPHGLPQIGRADWNDCLNLNCFSEEPGESFQTFGPSEGPNAESVFIAGMFVKYGKDYVKICRHKGLCDEADTAQKAIEQMEKTVMDAGWDGEWYLRAYDHYKHKIGSKECEDGKIFIEPQGFCVIAEIGKDEGFCLKAMQSVEKYLDTKYGIVLLQPPYHRYHVELGEISSYPPGYKENGGIGCHNNPWISIAETVIGRGNRAWQVYTRTCPAYIEDISEIHRTEPYVYSQMIAGKDAPNFGEAKNSWLTGTAAWTFLDVSQYILGIRPDYDGLIIDPCIPDTMDGFTAKRKFRGNTYHITVRNPAHVQKGVTKLIVDGATIDGNMIPAINGTGHDVTVEVTMG
;
A
#
# COMPACT_ATOMS: atom_id res chain seq x y z
N MET A 1 25.67 -3.76 -4.01
CA MET A 1 25.67 -4.97 -3.14
C MET A 1 24.24 -5.47 -2.98
N LYS A 2 24.03 -6.79 -3.07
CA LYS A 2 22.75 -7.44 -2.87
C LYS A 2 22.72 -8.15 -1.52
N PHE A 3 21.52 -8.27 -0.93
CA PHE A 3 21.27 -9.03 0.30
C PHE A 3 20.38 -10.25 0.07
N GLY A 4 20.08 -10.53 -1.20
CA GLY A 4 19.22 -11.62 -1.63
C GLY A 4 19.07 -11.66 -3.13
N HIS A 5 18.03 -12.34 -3.60
CA HIS A 5 17.71 -12.49 -5.03
C HIS A 5 16.24 -12.84 -5.25
N PHE A 6 15.74 -12.61 -6.46
CA PHE A 6 14.41 -13.04 -6.88
C PHE A 6 14.41 -14.54 -7.21
N ASP A 7 13.35 -15.22 -6.78
CA ASP A 7 12.97 -16.56 -7.21
C ASP A 7 11.66 -16.46 -7.99
N ASP A 8 11.77 -16.31 -9.32
CA ASP A 8 10.62 -16.08 -10.18
C ASP A 8 9.71 -17.31 -10.28
N GLN A 9 10.26 -18.52 -10.14
CA GLN A 9 9.49 -19.75 -10.19
C GLN A 9 8.51 -19.85 -9.02
N ASN A 10 8.94 -19.47 -7.82
CA ASN A 10 8.14 -19.53 -6.60
C ASN A 10 7.43 -18.19 -6.30
N LYS A 11 7.69 -17.15 -7.08
CA LYS A 11 7.20 -15.77 -6.83
C LYS A 11 7.61 -15.28 -5.44
N GLU A 12 8.89 -15.43 -5.14
CA GLU A 12 9.48 -15.07 -3.85
C GLU A 12 10.67 -14.14 -4.03
N TYR A 13 10.96 -13.34 -2.99
CA TYR A 13 12.26 -12.72 -2.80
C TYR A 13 13.00 -13.42 -1.66
N VAL A 14 14.19 -13.93 -1.95
CA VAL A 14 15.00 -14.72 -1.03
C VAL A 14 16.08 -13.83 -0.42
N ILE A 15 16.00 -13.61 0.89
CA ILE A 15 16.94 -12.81 1.66
C ILE A 15 17.95 -13.75 2.31
N THR A 16 19.24 -13.54 2.04
CA THR A 16 20.33 -14.43 2.46
C THR A 16 21.16 -13.88 3.62
N SER A 17 20.86 -12.68 4.09
CA SER A 17 21.48 -12.06 5.25
C SER A 17 20.43 -11.43 6.16
N PRO A 18 20.47 -11.72 7.48
CA PRO A 18 19.55 -11.07 8.41
C PRO A 18 19.86 -9.56 8.58
N ARG A 19 21.06 -9.12 8.25
CA ARG A 19 21.53 -7.75 8.38
C ARG A 19 21.29 -6.94 7.11
N THR A 20 20.04 -6.85 6.70
CA THR A 20 19.61 -5.93 5.63
C THR A 20 19.77 -4.48 6.10
N PRO A 21 19.91 -3.50 5.18
CA PRO A 21 20.13 -2.10 5.56
C PRO A 21 19.00 -1.49 6.41
N LEU A 22 17.78 -1.96 6.21
CA LEU A 22 16.57 -1.72 7.00
C LEU A 22 15.83 -3.05 7.15
N PRO A 23 14.88 -3.19 8.07
CA PRO A 23 13.98 -4.34 8.06
C PRO A 23 13.24 -4.43 6.72
N TRP A 24 13.27 -5.59 6.08
CA TRP A 24 12.59 -5.85 4.81
C TRP A 24 11.32 -6.65 5.05
N ILE A 25 10.20 -6.05 4.71
CA ILE A 25 8.86 -6.39 5.17
C ILE A 25 8.11 -7.24 4.14
N ASN A 26 7.19 -8.08 4.65
CA ASN A 26 6.08 -8.64 3.91
C ASN A 26 4.77 -8.38 4.64
N TYR A 27 3.69 -8.22 3.90
CA TYR A 27 2.33 -8.07 4.41
C TYR A 27 1.56 -9.37 4.18
N LEU A 28 0.95 -9.87 5.24
CA LEU A 28 0.17 -11.11 5.23
C LEU A 28 -1.31 -10.79 5.42
N GLY A 29 -2.16 -11.52 4.70
CA GLY A 29 -3.61 -11.35 4.78
C GLY A 29 -4.21 -10.65 3.55
N CYS A 30 -5.40 -11.09 3.17
CA CYS A 30 -6.11 -10.62 1.98
C CYS A 30 -7.50 -10.07 2.29
N GLU A 31 -8.08 -10.34 3.46
CA GLU A 31 -9.49 -10.06 3.80
C GLU A 31 -9.62 -9.12 4.99
N ASN A 32 -9.69 -9.66 6.21
CA ASN A 32 -9.94 -8.89 7.43
C ASN A 32 -8.86 -9.02 8.50
N PHE A 33 -8.14 -10.14 8.54
CA PHE A 33 -7.02 -10.32 9.45
C PHE A 33 -5.71 -10.10 8.71
N PHE A 34 -4.84 -9.30 9.31
CA PHE A 34 -3.57 -8.90 8.69
C PHE A 34 -2.41 -9.01 9.67
N SER A 35 -1.25 -9.34 9.13
CA SER A 35 0.03 -9.33 9.85
C SER A 35 1.11 -8.68 8.98
N LEU A 36 2.05 -8.02 9.62
CA LEU A 36 3.27 -7.52 9.00
C LEU A 36 4.44 -8.27 9.59
N VAL A 37 5.37 -8.71 8.76
CA VAL A 37 6.55 -9.41 9.23
C VAL A 37 7.80 -8.91 8.51
N SER A 38 8.86 -8.65 9.26
CA SER A 38 10.18 -8.33 8.71
C SER A 38 10.97 -9.61 8.40
N ASN A 39 12.09 -9.45 7.71
CA ASN A 39 13.00 -10.58 7.46
C ASN A 39 13.62 -11.19 8.73
N THR A 40 13.42 -10.56 9.88
CA THR A 40 13.89 -11.07 11.19
C THR A 40 12.74 -11.35 12.18
N CYS A 41 11.52 -11.56 11.67
CA CYS A 41 10.31 -11.88 12.46
C CYS A 41 9.77 -10.71 13.31
N GLY A 42 10.20 -9.47 13.07
CA GLY A 42 9.57 -8.27 13.63
C GLY A 42 8.20 -8.00 12.99
N GLY A 43 7.32 -7.28 13.68
CA GLY A 43 6.03 -6.91 13.13
C GLY A 43 4.88 -6.99 14.11
N TYR A 44 3.65 -6.95 13.60
CA TYR A 44 2.43 -6.98 14.41
C TYR A 44 1.22 -7.48 13.61
N SER A 45 0.19 -7.90 14.33
CA SER A 45 -1.06 -8.42 13.76
C SER A 45 -2.27 -7.63 14.25
N PHE A 46 -3.28 -7.51 13.39
CA PHE A 46 -4.51 -6.80 13.69
C PHE A 46 -5.71 -7.34 12.90
N TYR A 47 -6.91 -7.03 13.38
CA TYR A 47 -8.17 -7.33 12.72
C TYR A 47 -8.82 -6.04 12.22
N LYS A 48 -9.04 -5.91 10.91
CA LYS A 48 -9.63 -4.77 10.20
C LYS A 48 -8.93 -3.41 10.38
N ASP A 49 -8.55 -3.05 11.60
CA ASP A 49 -8.04 -1.72 11.94
C ASP A 49 -6.81 -1.81 12.84
N ALA A 50 -5.68 -1.31 12.36
CA ALA A 50 -4.41 -1.38 13.07
C ALA A 50 -4.33 -0.44 14.30
N LYS A 51 -5.22 0.55 14.41
CA LYS A 51 -5.29 1.46 15.54
C LYS A 51 -6.17 0.93 16.66
N LEU A 52 -7.35 0.40 16.32
CA LEU A 52 -8.40 0.07 17.27
C LEU A 52 -8.57 -1.43 17.55
N LEU A 53 -8.11 -2.31 16.67
CA LEU A 53 -8.21 -3.77 16.81
C LEU A 53 -6.86 -4.46 16.61
N ARG A 54 -5.79 -3.88 17.15
CA ARG A 54 -4.44 -4.46 17.13
C ARG A 54 -4.31 -5.55 18.20
N LEU A 55 -3.86 -6.74 17.79
CA LEU A 55 -3.64 -7.85 18.71
C LEU A 55 -2.28 -7.73 19.40
N THR A 56 -1.21 -7.63 18.61
CA THR A 56 0.17 -7.65 19.14
C THR A 56 0.79 -6.26 19.19
N ARG A 57 1.70 -6.09 20.12
CA ARG A 57 2.37 -4.81 20.37
C ARG A 57 3.42 -4.52 19.31
N TYR A 58 3.38 -3.30 18.78
CA TYR A 58 4.42 -2.70 17.98
C TYR A 58 4.50 -1.21 18.32
N ARG A 59 5.71 -0.71 18.54
CA ARG A 59 5.97 0.71 18.81
C ARG A 59 6.79 1.29 17.69
N TYR A 60 6.26 2.31 17.05
CA TYR A 60 6.97 3.07 16.02
C TYR A 60 8.22 3.71 16.60
N ASN A 61 9.15 4.11 15.76
CA ASN A 61 10.47 4.64 16.12
C ASN A 61 11.47 3.60 16.69
N ASN A 62 11.14 2.32 16.68
CA ASN A 62 12.11 1.26 16.94
C ASN A 62 12.95 0.89 15.70
N VAL A 63 12.54 1.33 14.52
CA VAL A 63 13.30 1.13 13.28
C VAL A 63 14.57 2.01 13.32
N PRO A 64 15.76 1.46 13.00
CA PRO A 64 16.02 0.15 12.39
C PRO A 64 16.21 -1.03 13.35
N TYR A 65 15.92 -0.89 14.61
CA TYR A 65 16.15 -1.94 15.60
C TYR A 65 15.31 -3.21 15.39
N ASP A 66 14.14 -3.09 14.71
CA ASP A 66 13.26 -4.22 14.37
C ASP A 66 12.91 -5.08 15.58
N SER A 67 12.55 -4.42 16.67
CA SER A 67 12.09 -5.06 17.90
C SER A 67 10.56 -5.15 17.94
N ASN A 68 10.04 -6.07 18.69
CA ASN A 68 8.66 -6.53 18.76
C ASN A 68 8.25 -7.35 17.52
N GLY A 69 7.88 -8.58 17.76
CA GLY A 69 7.47 -9.52 16.73
C GLY A 69 6.98 -10.82 17.34
N HIS A 70 6.85 -11.83 16.51
CA HIS A 70 6.52 -13.19 16.91
C HIS A 70 7.81 -14.01 16.92
N TYR A 71 8.28 -14.41 18.10
CA TYR A 71 9.58 -15.02 18.26
C TYR A 71 9.46 -16.46 18.74
N TYR A 72 10.37 -17.30 18.24
CA TYR A 72 10.57 -18.67 18.64
C TYR A 72 12.02 -18.83 19.07
N TYR A 73 12.24 -19.01 20.38
CA TYR A 73 13.56 -19.24 20.92
C TYR A 73 13.86 -20.72 20.92
N ILE A 74 15.05 -21.09 20.50
CA ILE A 74 15.56 -22.44 20.59
C ILE A 74 16.69 -22.42 21.62
N LYS A 75 16.55 -23.23 22.65
CA LYS A 75 17.54 -23.42 23.71
C LYS A 75 18.19 -24.81 23.55
N ASP A 76 19.39 -24.83 22.95
CA ASP A 76 20.18 -26.08 22.72
C ASP A 76 21.46 -26.01 23.56
N GLY A 77 21.49 -26.69 24.69
CA GLY A 77 22.54 -26.56 25.69
C GLY A 77 22.62 -25.10 26.20
N ASP A 78 23.79 -24.50 26.10
CA ASP A 78 24.00 -23.10 26.49
C ASP A 78 23.66 -22.08 25.37
N THR A 79 23.35 -22.57 24.16
CA THR A 79 23.08 -21.73 23.03
C THR A 79 21.59 -21.34 22.96
N ILE A 80 21.30 -20.05 22.85
CA ILE A 80 19.97 -19.48 22.58
C ILE A 80 20.01 -18.86 21.20
N TRP A 81 19.06 -19.25 20.33
CA TRP A 81 18.98 -18.71 18.98
C TRP A 81 17.54 -18.71 18.46
N ASN A 82 17.32 -17.99 17.37
CA ASN A 82 16.01 -17.85 16.73
C ASN A 82 16.12 -18.13 15.23
N PRO A 83 15.12 -18.76 14.59
CA PRO A 83 15.14 -19.03 13.14
C PRO A 83 15.32 -17.78 12.29
N GLY A 84 14.73 -16.66 12.70
CA GLY A 84 14.84 -15.35 12.04
C GLY A 84 15.99 -14.48 12.52
N TRP A 85 16.94 -15.01 13.31
CA TRP A 85 18.09 -14.33 13.90
C TRP A 85 17.73 -13.40 15.09
N MET A 86 16.75 -12.52 14.95
CA MET A 86 16.24 -11.69 16.05
C MET A 86 15.34 -12.51 16.98
N PRO A 87 15.22 -12.15 18.28
CA PRO A 87 15.89 -11.05 18.96
C PRO A 87 17.22 -11.43 19.60
N SER A 88 17.60 -12.72 19.64
CA SER A 88 18.84 -13.19 20.27
C SER A 88 20.11 -12.70 19.56
N LYS A 89 20.03 -12.47 18.26
CA LYS A 89 21.15 -12.07 17.39
C LYS A 89 22.34 -13.08 17.43
N THR A 90 22.05 -14.31 17.80
CA THR A 90 23.04 -15.40 17.76
C THR A 90 23.35 -15.72 16.31
N GLU A 91 24.65 -15.73 15.95
CA GLU A 91 25.08 -16.07 14.60
C GLU A 91 24.62 -17.46 14.22
N LEU A 92 23.93 -17.57 13.09
CA LEU A 92 23.45 -18.81 12.53
C LEU A 92 24.49 -19.41 11.58
N ASP A 93 24.51 -20.73 11.49
CA ASP A 93 25.36 -21.44 10.52
C ASP A 93 24.81 -21.25 9.10
N SER A 94 23.48 -21.07 8.98
CA SER A 94 22.82 -20.67 7.75
C SER A 94 21.53 -19.90 8.07
N TYR A 95 21.21 -18.91 7.25
CA TYR A 95 20.00 -18.08 7.35
C TYR A 95 19.40 -17.84 5.96
N GLU A 96 18.10 -18.00 5.88
CA GLU A 96 17.32 -17.64 4.69
C GLU A 96 15.93 -17.14 5.13
N CYS A 97 15.47 -16.05 4.49
CA CYS A 97 14.09 -15.61 4.59
C CYS A 97 13.50 -15.53 3.18
N ARG A 98 12.35 -16.16 2.96
CA ARG A 98 11.60 -16.09 1.70
C ARG A 98 10.32 -15.32 1.92
N HIS A 99 10.18 -14.16 1.27
CA HIS A 99 8.93 -13.40 1.23
C HIS A 99 8.18 -13.75 -0.05
N GLY A 100 7.03 -14.39 0.10
CA GLY A 100 6.16 -14.81 -0.99
C GLY A 100 4.80 -14.09 -0.96
N MET A 101 3.88 -14.55 -1.79
CA MET A 101 2.55 -13.97 -1.93
C MET A 101 1.66 -14.30 -0.72
N GLY A 102 1.63 -13.41 0.28
CA GLY A 102 0.84 -13.56 1.49
C GLY A 102 1.42 -14.53 2.52
N TYR A 103 2.66 -14.96 2.38
CA TYR A 103 3.37 -15.81 3.34
C TYR A 103 4.85 -15.46 3.40
N SER A 104 5.51 -15.85 4.51
CA SER A 104 6.96 -15.73 4.66
C SER A 104 7.52 -17.00 5.29
N VAL A 105 8.72 -17.40 4.90
CA VAL A 105 9.42 -18.59 5.41
C VAL A 105 10.80 -18.20 5.91
N PHE A 106 11.07 -18.49 7.16
CA PHE A 106 12.36 -18.26 7.81
C PHE A 106 13.03 -19.58 8.07
N THR A 107 14.22 -19.79 7.55
CA THR A 107 14.99 -21.02 7.78
C THR A 107 16.33 -20.68 8.43
N GLY A 108 16.50 -21.08 9.69
CA GLY A 108 17.74 -20.95 10.43
C GLY A 108 18.33 -22.31 10.73
N VAL A 109 19.66 -22.42 10.66
CA VAL A 109 20.40 -23.60 11.08
C VAL A 109 21.44 -23.20 12.10
N LYS A 110 21.51 -23.94 13.20
CA LYS A 110 22.54 -23.77 14.23
C LYS A 110 22.91 -25.13 14.84
N ASN A 111 24.21 -25.45 14.91
CA ASN A 111 24.74 -26.63 15.54
C ASN A 111 24.05 -27.94 15.08
N GLY A 112 23.77 -28.11 13.81
CA GLY A 112 23.10 -29.28 13.26
C GLY A 112 21.61 -29.41 13.58
N LEU A 113 20.97 -28.33 14.01
CA LEU A 113 19.51 -28.24 14.15
C LEU A 113 18.98 -27.19 13.18
N MET A 114 18.03 -27.58 12.35
CA MET A 114 17.29 -26.67 11.44
C MET A 114 15.94 -26.32 12.06
N ALA A 115 15.60 -25.05 12.05
CA ALA A 115 14.25 -24.56 12.34
C ALA A 115 13.73 -23.77 11.15
N GLN A 116 12.56 -24.16 10.66
CA GLN A 116 11.84 -23.45 9.59
C GLN A 116 10.50 -22.97 10.10
N LEU A 117 10.30 -21.67 10.04
CA LEU A 117 9.07 -21.00 10.45
C LEU A 117 8.35 -20.49 9.20
N THR A 118 7.11 -20.92 8.99
CA THR A 118 6.24 -20.43 7.91
C THR A 118 5.09 -19.66 8.51
N ASP A 119 5.02 -18.36 8.18
CA ASP A 119 3.99 -17.43 8.67
C ASP A 119 3.03 -17.09 7.54
N PHE A 120 1.73 -17.20 7.77
CA PHE A 120 0.70 -16.80 6.82
C PHE A 120 -0.66 -16.60 7.49
N VAL A 121 -1.55 -15.88 6.80
CA VAL A 121 -2.96 -15.70 7.20
C VAL A 121 -3.83 -16.53 6.26
N PRO A 122 -4.51 -17.59 6.75
CA PRO A 122 -5.37 -18.42 5.90
C PRO A 122 -6.56 -17.67 5.33
N MET A 123 -7.01 -18.05 4.15
CA MET A 123 -8.24 -17.54 3.56
C MET A 123 -9.45 -17.87 4.43
N GLY A 124 -10.40 -16.93 4.50
CA GLY A 124 -11.64 -17.11 5.28
C GLY A 124 -11.43 -17.30 6.78
N SER A 125 -10.36 -16.74 7.35
CA SER A 125 -10.04 -16.88 8.77
C SER A 125 -9.73 -15.54 9.43
N THR A 126 -9.75 -15.55 10.77
CA THR A 126 -9.38 -14.40 11.60
C THR A 126 -8.15 -14.70 12.44
N CYS A 127 -7.19 -15.40 11.87
CA CYS A 127 -5.97 -15.79 12.55
C CYS A 127 -4.74 -15.78 11.64
N GLU A 128 -3.61 -15.80 12.29
CA GLU A 128 -2.28 -16.03 11.71
C GLU A 128 -1.82 -17.43 12.13
N ILE A 129 -1.21 -18.16 11.21
CA ILE A 129 -0.56 -19.45 11.48
C ILE A 129 0.94 -19.24 11.42
N ASN A 130 1.62 -19.75 12.48
CA ASN A 130 3.06 -19.91 12.52
C ASN A 130 3.35 -21.41 12.57
N LYS A 131 3.75 -21.99 11.44
CA LYS A 131 4.13 -23.39 11.32
C LYS A 131 5.61 -23.52 11.56
N LEU A 132 6.01 -24.13 12.69
CA LEU A 132 7.40 -24.35 13.07
C LEU A 132 7.78 -25.81 12.82
N THR A 133 8.70 -26.03 11.89
CA THR A 133 9.27 -27.35 11.58
C THR A 133 10.71 -27.39 12.08
N LEU A 134 11.02 -28.39 12.91
CA LEU A 134 12.32 -28.61 13.52
C LEU A 134 12.90 -29.94 13.02
N LYS A 135 14.15 -29.91 12.53
CA LYS A 135 14.82 -31.08 11.97
C LYS A 135 16.23 -31.22 12.52
N ASN A 136 16.53 -32.38 13.00
CA ASN A 136 17.90 -32.74 13.38
C ASN A 136 18.71 -33.14 12.14
N THR A 137 19.64 -32.28 11.74
CA THR A 137 20.51 -32.50 10.58
C THR A 137 21.88 -33.02 10.99
N SER A 138 22.09 -33.28 12.29
CA SER A 138 23.32 -33.84 12.82
C SER A 138 23.28 -35.40 12.88
N ASP A 139 24.40 -35.99 13.22
CA ASP A 139 24.58 -37.44 13.41
C ASP A 139 24.32 -37.94 14.85
N LYS A 140 23.87 -37.03 15.72
CA LYS A 140 23.58 -37.29 17.14
C LYS A 140 22.18 -36.88 17.51
N LYS A 141 21.61 -37.59 18.50
CA LYS A 141 20.35 -37.17 19.12
C LYS A 141 20.47 -35.75 19.65
N LYS A 142 19.42 -34.94 19.45
CA LYS A 142 19.27 -33.58 19.97
C LYS A 142 18.13 -33.54 21.00
N ASP A 143 18.42 -33.00 22.17
CA ASP A 143 17.47 -32.68 23.22
C ASP A 143 17.58 -31.15 23.46
N PHE A 144 16.47 -30.42 23.25
CA PHE A 144 16.44 -28.96 23.33
C PHE A 144 15.04 -28.46 23.70
N SER A 145 14.93 -27.16 23.99
CA SER A 145 13.65 -26.53 24.30
C SER A 145 13.28 -25.46 23.26
N VAL A 146 11.99 -25.29 23.04
CA VAL A 146 11.41 -24.22 22.24
C VAL A 146 10.52 -23.35 23.14
N PHE A 147 10.69 -22.03 23.04
CA PHE A 147 9.81 -21.04 23.70
C PHE A 147 9.22 -20.13 22.64
N SER A 148 7.91 -20.12 22.51
CA SER A 148 7.23 -19.12 21.70
C SER A 148 7.10 -17.82 22.47
N TYR A 149 6.96 -16.69 21.76
CA TYR A 149 6.76 -15.38 22.38
C TYR A 149 6.02 -14.42 21.47
N VAL A 150 4.94 -13.87 22.00
CA VAL A 150 4.23 -12.71 21.45
C VAL A 150 3.90 -11.74 22.58
N GLU A 151 3.88 -10.45 22.31
CA GLU A 151 3.50 -9.41 23.26
C GLU A 151 2.20 -8.75 22.79
N PHE A 152 1.20 -8.62 23.67
CA PHE A 152 -0.13 -8.16 23.31
C PHE A 152 -0.32 -6.66 23.46
N CYS A 153 -1.00 -6.07 22.49
CA CYS A 153 -1.52 -4.71 22.53
C CYS A 153 -2.94 -4.65 23.11
N LEU A 154 -3.83 -5.56 22.72
CA LEU A 154 -5.24 -5.67 23.14
C LEU A 154 -5.93 -4.31 23.23
N TRP A 155 -6.03 -3.60 22.30
CA TRP A 155 -6.63 -3.38 21.00
C TRP A 155 -6.25 -1.99 20.52
N ASN A 156 -6.30 -0.97 21.41
CA ASN A 156 -6.04 0.42 21.08
C ASN A 156 -4.53 0.71 21.06
N ALA A 157 -3.97 0.84 19.88
CA ALA A 157 -2.54 1.04 19.69
C ALA A 157 -2.03 2.38 20.22
N MET A 158 -2.84 3.45 20.13
CA MET A 158 -2.47 4.76 20.67
C MET A 158 -2.42 4.71 22.21
N ASP A 159 -3.40 4.07 22.82
CA ASP A 159 -3.46 3.89 24.26
C ASP A 159 -2.27 3.05 24.76
N ASP A 160 -1.92 1.99 24.01
CA ASP A 160 -0.74 1.16 24.32
C ASP A 160 0.59 1.93 24.26
N MET A 161 0.71 2.88 23.35
CA MET A 161 1.94 3.67 23.20
C MET A 161 2.07 4.81 24.21
N THR A 162 0.96 5.39 24.67
CA THR A 162 0.98 6.70 25.36
C THR A 162 0.42 6.67 26.78
N ASN A 163 -0.37 5.66 27.14
CA ASN A 163 -1.06 5.61 28.43
C ASN A 163 -0.54 4.48 29.32
N PHE A 164 0.36 4.81 30.22
CA PHE A 164 0.93 3.83 31.17
C PHE A 164 -0.15 3.16 32.05
N GLN A 165 -1.17 3.90 32.49
CA GLN A 165 -2.24 3.38 33.35
C GLN A 165 -3.06 2.26 32.70
N ARG A 166 -3.08 2.20 31.38
CA ARG A 166 -3.71 1.12 30.63
C ARG A 166 -3.20 -0.26 31.07
N ASN A 167 -1.94 -0.38 31.46
CA ASN A 167 -1.36 -1.64 31.90
C ASN A 167 -2.07 -2.26 33.12
N PHE A 168 -2.77 -1.45 33.94
CA PHE A 168 -3.55 -1.96 35.08
C PHE A 168 -4.87 -2.62 34.70
N SER A 169 -5.30 -2.48 33.44
CA SER A 169 -6.61 -2.98 32.98
C SER A 169 -6.55 -3.61 31.60
N THR A 170 -5.35 -3.94 31.09
CA THR A 170 -5.18 -4.37 29.72
C THR A 170 -5.81 -5.70 29.43
N GLY A 171 -5.70 -6.66 30.31
CA GLY A 171 -6.25 -7.96 30.02
C GLY A 171 -6.35 -8.88 31.22
N GLU A 172 -7.18 -9.86 31.09
CA GLU A 172 -7.22 -11.06 31.89
C GLU A 172 -6.85 -12.23 31.00
N VAL A 173 -6.29 -13.27 31.58
CA VAL A 173 -5.83 -14.45 30.86
C VAL A 173 -6.49 -15.68 31.42
N GLU A 174 -7.00 -16.52 30.52
CA GLU A 174 -7.46 -17.86 30.87
C GLU A 174 -6.54 -18.90 30.25
N ILE A 175 -6.06 -19.83 31.08
CA ILE A 175 -5.24 -20.96 30.63
C ILE A 175 -6.10 -22.21 30.64
N HIS A 176 -6.07 -22.96 29.55
CA HIS A 176 -6.85 -24.18 29.39
C HIS A 176 -5.95 -25.39 29.21
N ALA A 177 -6.43 -26.54 29.75
CA ALA A 177 -5.74 -27.80 29.64
C ALA A 177 -5.82 -28.38 28.20
N GLY A 178 -4.89 -29.28 27.88
CA GLY A 178 -4.94 -30.07 26.66
C GLY A 178 -4.19 -29.52 25.44
N GLY A 179 -3.36 -28.63 25.62
CA GLY A 179 -2.57 -27.83 24.70
C GLY A 179 -2.63 -26.42 25.22
N SER A 180 -1.57 -25.70 25.30
CA SER A 180 -1.61 -24.37 25.90
C SER A 180 -2.52 -23.44 25.05
N GLN A 181 -3.66 -23.09 25.58
CA GLN A 181 -4.59 -22.15 24.97
C GLN A 181 -4.72 -20.94 25.88
N LEU A 182 -4.33 -19.78 25.38
CA LEU A 182 -4.30 -18.52 26.10
C LEU A 182 -5.41 -17.62 25.55
N PHE A 183 -6.40 -17.32 26.39
CA PHE A 183 -7.47 -16.41 26.03
C PHE A 183 -7.24 -15.09 26.73
N HIS A 184 -6.99 -14.02 25.95
CA HIS A 184 -6.84 -12.67 26.45
C HIS A 184 -8.14 -11.93 26.23
N LYS A 185 -8.70 -11.34 27.29
CA LYS A 185 -9.93 -10.53 27.25
C LYS A 185 -9.66 -9.19 27.86
N THR A 186 -10.38 -8.19 27.41
CA THR A 186 -10.32 -6.85 27.97
C THR A 186 -11.74 -6.32 28.15
N GLU A 187 -12.06 -5.85 29.36
CA GLU A 187 -13.40 -5.36 29.72
C GLU A 187 -13.42 -3.87 30.00
N TYR A 188 -12.27 -3.29 30.21
CA TYR A 188 -12.17 -1.99 30.87
C TYR A 188 -12.86 -0.84 30.13
N ARG A 189 -12.56 -0.62 28.88
CA ARG A 189 -13.14 0.51 28.12
C ARG A 189 -14.10 0.09 27.06
N GLU A 190 -13.94 -1.09 26.52
CA GLU A 190 -14.60 -1.50 25.30
C GLU A 190 -15.66 -2.57 25.49
N ARG A 191 -16.02 -3.06 26.51
CA ARG A 191 -17.14 -4.01 26.79
C ARG A 191 -17.66 -4.76 25.57
N ARG A 192 -16.75 -5.23 24.72
CA ARG A 192 -17.07 -5.94 23.46
C ARG A 192 -16.98 -7.43 23.66
N ASN A 193 -17.55 -8.17 22.71
CA ASN A 193 -17.57 -9.63 22.72
C ASN A 193 -16.32 -10.26 22.14
N HIS A 194 -15.26 -9.49 21.88
CA HIS A 194 -14.05 -10.00 21.24
C HIS A 194 -12.90 -10.26 22.22
N TYR A 195 -12.05 -11.18 21.82
CA TYR A 195 -10.82 -11.52 22.55
C TYR A 195 -9.77 -12.11 21.59
N ALA A 196 -8.52 -12.20 22.04
CA ALA A 196 -7.45 -12.88 21.32
C ALA A 196 -7.29 -14.32 21.82
N VAL A 197 -6.91 -15.22 20.95
CA VAL A 197 -6.53 -16.59 21.29
C VAL A 197 -5.12 -16.87 20.76
N TYR A 198 -4.29 -17.53 21.62
CA TYR A 198 -2.96 -18.00 21.22
C TYR A 198 -2.79 -19.43 21.71
N ALA A 199 -2.55 -20.36 20.78
CA ALA A 199 -2.53 -21.78 21.05
C ALA A 199 -1.49 -22.52 20.19
N VAL A 200 -1.10 -23.70 20.64
CA VAL A 200 -0.28 -24.64 19.87
C VAL A 200 -0.97 -26.01 19.85
N ASN A 201 -0.77 -26.77 18.77
CA ASN A 201 -1.37 -28.10 18.58
C ASN A 201 -0.62 -29.22 19.29
N ALA A 202 -0.05 -28.94 20.46
CA ALA A 202 0.70 -29.89 21.26
C ALA A 202 0.48 -29.67 22.76
N SER A 203 0.69 -30.71 23.55
CA SER A 203 0.80 -30.53 24.99
C SER A 203 2.09 -29.81 25.33
N VAL A 204 1.99 -28.80 26.20
CA VAL A 204 3.13 -27.97 26.58
C VAL A 204 3.75 -28.43 27.89
N ASP A 205 5.07 -28.25 28.03
CA ASP A 205 5.79 -28.47 29.26
C ASP A 205 5.70 -27.33 30.25
N GLY A 206 5.32 -26.17 29.75
CA GLY A 206 5.07 -24.94 30.53
C GLY A 206 4.59 -23.78 29.68
N PHE A 207 4.27 -22.68 30.33
CA PHE A 207 3.83 -21.45 29.70
C PHE A 207 4.20 -20.23 30.55
N ASP A 208 4.14 -19.04 29.95
CA ASP A 208 4.19 -17.76 30.65
C ASP A 208 3.29 -16.74 29.96
N THR A 209 2.57 -15.95 30.74
CA THR A 209 1.73 -14.87 30.21
C THR A 209 2.02 -13.51 30.86
N ASP A 210 2.88 -13.48 31.89
CA ASP A 210 3.35 -12.23 32.50
C ASP A 210 4.72 -11.86 31.95
N ARG A 211 4.83 -10.63 31.44
CA ARG A 211 6.05 -10.14 30.76
C ARG A 211 7.25 -10.11 31.70
N ASP A 212 7.07 -9.59 32.91
CA ASP A 212 8.17 -9.45 33.87
C ASP A 212 8.68 -10.81 34.35
N SER A 213 7.77 -11.77 34.48
CA SER A 213 8.12 -13.16 34.79
C SER A 213 8.91 -13.83 33.67
N PHE A 214 8.53 -13.59 32.42
CA PHE A 214 9.18 -14.15 31.23
C PHE A 214 10.58 -13.55 31.02
N LEU A 215 10.69 -12.22 30.99
CA LEU A 215 11.97 -11.55 30.71
C LEU A 215 12.92 -11.57 31.92
N GLY A 216 12.39 -11.44 33.14
CA GLY A 216 13.16 -11.20 34.36
C GLY A 216 13.43 -9.71 34.61
N ALA A 217 13.85 -9.40 35.82
CA ALA A 217 14.19 -8.02 36.19
C ALA A 217 15.38 -7.52 35.35
N TYR A 218 15.19 -6.36 34.72
CA TYR A 218 16.15 -5.80 33.73
C TYR A 218 16.48 -6.73 32.56
N GLY A 219 15.64 -7.74 32.32
CA GLY A 219 15.81 -8.69 31.22
C GLY A 219 15.42 -8.08 29.88
N GLU A 220 15.99 -8.60 28.81
CA GLU A 220 15.75 -8.20 27.43
C GLU A 220 15.23 -9.35 26.59
N ASN A 221 14.57 -9.02 25.49
CA ASN A 221 14.11 -10.04 24.53
C ASN A 221 15.25 -10.87 23.92
N SER A 222 16.48 -10.36 23.92
CA SER A 222 17.65 -11.09 23.42
C SER A 222 17.99 -12.36 24.24
N ALA A 223 17.70 -12.33 25.56
CA ALA A 223 17.98 -13.43 26.47
C ALA A 223 16.96 -13.48 27.63
N PRO A 224 15.70 -13.83 27.38
CA PRO A 224 14.68 -13.88 28.43
C PRO A 224 15.04 -14.84 29.56
N SER A 225 14.76 -14.47 30.80
CA SER A 225 15.12 -15.25 31.98
C SER A 225 14.63 -16.72 31.93
N VAL A 226 13.38 -16.92 31.46
CA VAL A 226 12.84 -18.30 31.35
C VAL A 226 13.57 -19.13 30.31
N VAL A 227 14.03 -18.52 29.21
CA VAL A 227 14.80 -19.18 28.16
C VAL A 227 16.23 -19.49 28.65
N VAL A 228 16.88 -18.54 29.31
CA VAL A 228 18.22 -18.73 29.88
C VAL A 228 18.25 -19.89 30.87
N ASN A 229 17.23 -19.95 31.75
CA ASN A 229 17.13 -21.00 32.80
C ASN A 229 16.46 -22.29 32.30
N ASP A 230 16.03 -22.34 31.03
CA ASP A 230 15.30 -23.46 30.45
C ASP A 230 14.09 -23.92 31.28
N GLN A 231 13.36 -22.94 31.83
CA GLN A 231 12.24 -23.22 32.73
C GLN A 231 11.20 -22.12 32.72
N SER A 232 9.99 -22.48 32.29
CA SER A 232 8.79 -21.60 32.43
C SER A 232 8.37 -21.49 33.89
N LYS A 233 7.79 -20.35 34.23
CA LYS A 233 7.28 -20.06 35.58
C LYS A 233 5.78 -20.33 35.71
N ASN A 234 5.10 -20.69 34.64
CA ASN A 234 3.65 -20.84 34.56
C ASN A 234 2.92 -19.61 35.10
N SER A 235 3.47 -18.44 34.78
CA SER A 235 2.91 -17.16 35.19
C SER A 235 1.60 -16.85 34.47
N VAL A 236 0.66 -16.23 35.21
CA VAL A 236 -0.62 -15.78 34.68
C VAL A 236 -0.73 -14.27 34.90
N ALA A 237 -0.78 -13.49 33.82
CA ALA A 237 -0.91 -12.05 33.89
C ALA A 237 -2.29 -11.65 34.41
N SER A 238 -2.32 -10.63 35.26
CA SER A 238 -3.53 -10.02 35.77
C SER A 238 -3.43 -8.51 35.59
N GLY A 239 -3.94 -8.01 34.50
CA GLY A 239 -3.97 -6.60 34.16
C GLY A 239 -2.65 -5.94 33.77
N TRP A 240 -1.52 -6.63 33.83
CA TRP A 240 -0.21 -6.08 33.54
C TRP A 240 0.40 -6.73 32.30
N ALA A 241 0.96 -5.94 31.42
CA ALA A 241 1.73 -6.31 30.21
C ALA A 241 1.64 -7.80 29.78
N PRO A 242 0.51 -8.26 29.23
CA PRO A 242 0.32 -9.67 28.91
C PRO A 242 1.17 -10.09 27.70
N VAL A 243 1.76 -11.28 27.82
CA VAL A 243 2.48 -11.95 26.74
C VAL A 243 1.91 -13.36 26.53
N GLY A 244 2.23 -13.98 25.42
CA GLY A 244 1.94 -15.39 25.17
C GLY A 244 3.24 -16.14 24.96
N SER A 245 3.49 -17.17 25.77
CA SER A 245 4.65 -18.06 25.64
C SER A 245 4.25 -19.50 25.95
N HIS A 246 4.66 -20.41 25.07
CA HIS A 246 4.55 -21.84 25.23
C HIS A 246 5.95 -22.44 25.31
N HIS A 247 6.17 -23.34 26.24
CA HIS A 247 7.43 -24.10 26.41
C HIS A 247 7.21 -25.52 25.95
N LEU A 248 8.04 -25.99 25.01
CA LEU A 248 8.05 -27.35 24.48
C LEU A 248 9.45 -27.94 24.65
N LYS A 249 9.56 -29.09 25.31
CA LYS A 249 10.77 -29.91 25.31
C LYS A 249 10.73 -30.86 24.13
N VAL A 250 11.78 -30.83 23.33
CA VAL A 250 11.84 -31.56 22.06
C VAL A 250 13.05 -32.46 22.02
N ALA A 251 12.83 -33.72 21.65
CA ALA A 251 13.90 -34.70 21.40
C ALA A 251 13.76 -35.17 19.94
N LEU A 252 14.89 -35.15 19.20
CA LEU A 252 14.96 -35.62 17.81
C LEU A 252 16.14 -36.53 17.60
N GLU A 253 15.88 -37.71 17.07
CA GLU A 253 16.93 -38.61 16.56
C GLU A 253 17.56 -38.03 15.27
N PRO A 254 18.76 -38.49 14.85
CA PRO A 254 19.36 -38.05 13.60
C PRO A 254 18.40 -38.17 12.40
N GLY A 255 18.19 -37.06 11.65
CA GLY A 255 17.28 -37.01 10.53
C GLY A 255 15.80 -36.86 10.88
N GLU A 256 15.43 -36.97 12.15
CA GLU A 256 14.04 -36.84 12.61
C GLU A 256 13.56 -35.37 12.48
N GLU A 257 12.27 -35.22 12.17
CA GLU A 257 11.58 -33.93 12.01
C GLU A 257 10.30 -33.91 12.83
N LYS A 258 10.01 -32.76 13.48
CA LYS A 258 8.73 -32.47 14.14
C LYS A 258 8.20 -31.10 13.74
N THR A 259 6.89 -31.03 13.57
CA THR A 259 6.19 -29.79 13.21
C THR A 259 5.17 -29.44 14.28
N TYR A 260 5.14 -28.16 14.63
CA TYR A 260 4.17 -27.55 15.54
C TYR A 260 3.42 -26.42 14.84
N ILE A 261 2.11 -26.33 15.07
CA ILE A 261 1.25 -25.30 14.54
C ILE A 261 0.84 -24.38 15.68
N PHE A 262 1.31 -23.14 15.62
CA PHE A 262 0.87 -22.06 16.49
C PHE A 262 -0.19 -21.22 15.79
N VAL A 263 -1.25 -20.86 16.49
CA VAL A 263 -2.36 -20.05 15.98
C VAL A 263 -2.55 -18.85 16.88
N LEU A 264 -2.42 -17.66 16.32
CA LEU A 264 -2.78 -16.38 16.95
C LEU A 264 -4.00 -15.82 16.26
N GLY A 265 -5.11 -15.66 16.97
CA GLY A 265 -6.38 -15.31 16.35
C GLY A 265 -7.17 -14.24 17.08
N TYR A 266 -8.04 -13.59 16.32
CA TYR A 266 -9.11 -12.72 16.78
C TYR A 266 -10.42 -13.51 16.78
N VAL A 267 -11.13 -13.46 17.89
CA VAL A 267 -12.42 -14.12 18.06
C VAL A 267 -13.43 -13.11 18.55
N GLU A 268 -14.60 -13.11 17.93
CA GLU A 268 -15.73 -12.30 18.35
C GLU A 268 -16.94 -13.22 18.59
N ASN A 269 -17.39 -13.30 19.83
CA ASN A 269 -18.57 -14.06 20.19
C ASN A 269 -19.84 -13.32 19.76
N PRO A 270 -20.98 -14.03 19.58
CA PRO A 270 -22.27 -13.37 19.40
C PRO A 270 -22.57 -12.38 20.54
N VAL A 271 -23.33 -11.33 20.24
CA VAL A 271 -23.75 -10.33 21.22
C VAL A 271 -24.42 -11.02 22.41
N ASN A 272 -24.00 -10.68 23.62
CA ASN A 272 -24.47 -11.24 24.90
C ASN A 272 -24.10 -12.72 25.14
N GLU A 273 -23.26 -13.33 24.33
CA GLU A 273 -22.76 -14.71 24.48
C GLU A 273 -21.25 -14.79 24.77
N LYS A 274 -20.66 -13.69 25.27
CA LYS A 274 -19.22 -13.66 25.61
C LYS A 274 -18.89 -14.64 26.75
N TRP A 275 -19.80 -14.81 27.68
CA TRP A 275 -19.58 -15.56 28.91
C TRP A 275 -20.32 -16.91 28.93
N VAL A 276 -19.71 -17.89 29.61
CA VAL A 276 -20.40 -19.11 30.01
C VAL A 276 -21.11 -18.81 31.33
N GLY A 277 -22.43 -19.00 31.41
CA GLY A 277 -23.21 -18.71 32.59
C GLY A 277 -23.39 -17.20 32.82
N ARG A 278 -23.11 -16.73 34.05
CA ARG A 278 -23.24 -15.33 34.40
C ARG A 278 -21.92 -14.60 34.14
N ALA A 279 -22.02 -13.32 33.76
CA ALA A 279 -20.83 -12.48 33.47
C ALA A 279 -19.90 -12.36 34.69
N GLU A 280 -20.45 -12.37 35.92
CA GLU A 280 -19.70 -12.33 37.15
C GLU A 280 -18.85 -13.58 37.42
N ASP A 281 -19.12 -14.70 36.78
CA ASP A 281 -18.30 -15.91 36.88
C ASP A 281 -17.00 -15.77 36.07
N GLY A 282 -16.92 -14.80 35.16
CA GLY A 282 -15.70 -14.39 34.44
C GLY A 282 -15.14 -15.42 33.46
N ILE A 283 -15.90 -16.42 33.04
CA ILE A 283 -15.46 -17.49 32.11
C ILE A 283 -15.89 -17.18 30.71
N ILE A 284 -14.93 -17.03 29.80
CA ILE A 284 -15.22 -16.77 28.37
C ILE A 284 -15.88 -18.00 27.73
N ASN A 285 -16.91 -17.75 26.91
CA ASN A 285 -17.42 -18.75 25.97
C ASN A 285 -16.38 -18.97 24.87
N ARG A 286 -15.66 -20.08 24.97
CA ARG A 286 -14.56 -20.43 24.08
C ARG A 286 -14.98 -21.23 22.84
N ALA A 287 -16.25 -21.58 22.68
CA ALA A 287 -16.71 -22.40 21.56
C ALA A 287 -16.33 -21.83 20.18
N PRO A 288 -16.45 -20.52 19.91
CA PRO A 288 -15.95 -19.95 18.66
C PRO A 288 -14.42 -20.03 18.48
N ALA A 289 -13.66 -19.88 19.59
CA ALA A 289 -12.19 -20.04 19.55
C ALA A 289 -11.80 -21.49 19.26
N ASP A 290 -12.43 -22.46 19.90
CA ASP A 290 -12.20 -23.89 19.66
C ASP A 290 -12.52 -24.26 18.21
N ALA A 291 -13.60 -23.71 17.65
CA ALA A 291 -13.96 -23.91 16.24
C ALA A 291 -12.88 -23.34 15.29
N LEU A 292 -12.32 -22.18 15.60
CA LEU A 292 -11.23 -21.59 14.84
C LEU A 292 -9.95 -22.47 14.91
N LEU A 293 -9.56 -22.89 16.10
CA LEU A 293 -8.38 -23.70 16.32
C LEU A 293 -8.48 -25.08 15.65
N ALA A 294 -9.67 -25.70 15.67
CA ALA A 294 -9.91 -27.02 15.04
C ALA A 294 -9.75 -27.01 13.51
N ARG A 295 -9.80 -25.86 12.88
CA ARG A 295 -9.52 -25.71 11.44
C ARG A 295 -8.05 -25.91 11.07
N PHE A 296 -7.13 -25.73 12.03
CA PHE A 296 -5.69 -25.68 11.78
C PHE A 296 -4.86 -26.48 12.78
N ASP A 297 -5.47 -27.46 13.46
CA ASP A 297 -4.86 -28.23 14.55
C ASP A 297 -3.93 -29.36 14.10
N THR A 298 -3.76 -29.56 12.78
CA THR A 298 -2.82 -30.54 12.22
C THR A 298 -1.95 -29.92 11.14
N THR A 299 -0.80 -30.53 10.87
CA THR A 299 0.11 -30.10 9.80
C THR A 299 -0.59 -30.14 8.43
N GLU A 300 -1.36 -31.20 8.17
CA GLU A 300 -2.07 -31.38 6.91
C GLU A 300 -3.10 -30.27 6.67
N LYS A 301 -3.83 -29.87 7.72
CA LYS A 301 -4.80 -28.76 7.62
C LYS A 301 -4.10 -27.41 7.39
N ALA A 302 -2.98 -27.16 8.06
CA ALA A 302 -2.19 -25.94 7.84
C ALA A 302 -1.59 -25.90 6.42
N ASP A 303 -1.06 -27.02 5.94
CA ASP A 303 -0.52 -27.12 4.57
C ASP A 303 -1.59 -26.93 3.50
N ALA A 304 -2.79 -27.51 3.72
CA ALA A 304 -3.94 -27.29 2.82
C ALA A 304 -4.36 -25.81 2.79
N ALA A 305 -4.37 -25.13 3.93
CA ALA A 305 -4.69 -23.72 4.02
C ALA A 305 -3.64 -22.84 3.30
N LEU A 306 -2.36 -23.16 3.40
CA LEU A 306 -1.30 -22.48 2.66
C LEU A 306 -1.43 -22.72 1.14
N ALA A 307 -1.76 -23.92 0.72
CA ALA A 307 -2.00 -24.24 -0.69
C ALA A 307 -3.20 -23.49 -1.25
N GLU A 308 -4.28 -23.33 -0.48
CA GLU A 308 -5.45 -22.51 -0.84
C GLU A 308 -5.07 -21.03 -1.01
N LEU A 309 -4.26 -20.49 -0.11
CA LEU A 309 -3.75 -19.11 -0.20
C LEU A 309 -2.92 -18.91 -1.48
N LYS A 310 -2.01 -19.84 -1.78
CA LYS A 310 -1.19 -19.78 -3.01
C LYS A 310 -2.06 -19.87 -4.26
N ALA A 311 -3.05 -20.74 -4.28
CA ALA A 311 -4.01 -20.87 -5.39
C ALA A 311 -4.84 -19.60 -5.60
N TYR A 312 -5.24 -18.92 -4.52
CA TYR A 312 -5.91 -17.63 -4.58
C TYR A 312 -5.05 -16.57 -5.29
N TRP A 313 -3.78 -16.46 -4.92
CA TRP A 313 -2.86 -15.51 -5.54
C TRP A 313 -2.57 -15.86 -7.00
N ASP A 314 -2.39 -17.14 -7.34
CA ASP A 314 -2.20 -17.57 -8.73
C ASP A 314 -3.40 -17.22 -9.62
N LYS A 315 -4.61 -17.42 -9.11
CA LYS A 315 -5.85 -17.02 -9.80
C LYS A 315 -5.94 -15.51 -9.98
N LEU A 316 -5.60 -14.74 -8.95
CA LEU A 316 -5.66 -13.29 -8.97
C LEU A 316 -4.65 -12.71 -9.98
N LEU A 317 -3.39 -13.13 -9.90
CA LEU A 317 -2.33 -12.69 -10.81
C LEU A 317 -2.56 -13.15 -12.27
N GLY A 318 -3.33 -14.22 -12.47
CA GLY A 318 -3.75 -14.69 -13.78
C GLY A 318 -4.69 -13.76 -14.55
N HIS A 319 -5.15 -12.65 -13.96
CA HIS A 319 -5.97 -11.65 -14.66
C HIS A 319 -5.15 -10.82 -15.65
N PHE A 320 -3.88 -10.59 -15.36
CA PHE A 320 -2.98 -9.88 -16.26
C PHE A 320 -1.56 -10.45 -16.17
N SER A 321 -1.02 -10.89 -17.28
CA SER A 321 0.36 -11.36 -17.38
C SER A 321 0.95 -11.04 -18.75
N ILE A 322 2.26 -10.89 -18.80
CA ILE A 322 3.01 -10.61 -20.02
C ILE A 322 4.20 -11.58 -20.17
N SER A 323 4.71 -11.66 -21.39
CA SER A 323 6.00 -12.27 -21.70
C SER A 323 6.73 -11.42 -22.72
N SER A 324 7.96 -11.05 -22.40
CA SER A 324 8.81 -10.19 -23.24
C SER A 324 10.26 -10.67 -23.21
N SER A 325 11.15 -9.95 -23.91
CA SER A 325 12.59 -10.16 -23.79
C SER A 325 13.20 -9.55 -22.53
N GLU A 326 12.41 -8.78 -21.74
CA GLU A 326 12.83 -8.07 -20.54
C GLU A 326 12.38 -8.83 -19.28
N GLU A 327 13.22 -9.73 -18.79
CA GLU A 327 12.89 -10.59 -17.65
C GLU A 327 12.49 -9.79 -16.38
N LYS A 328 13.14 -8.66 -16.13
CA LYS A 328 12.82 -7.79 -14.99
C LYS A 328 11.46 -7.12 -15.13
N LEU A 329 11.06 -6.75 -16.33
CA LEU A 329 9.73 -6.24 -16.64
C LEU A 329 8.65 -7.30 -16.37
N ASP A 330 8.84 -8.51 -16.92
CA ASP A 330 7.92 -9.63 -16.76
C ASP A 330 7.72 -9.95 -15.25
N ARG A 331 8.81 -10.03 -14.49
CA ARG A 331 8.81 -10.24 -13.04
C ARG A 331 7.98 -9.21 -12.28
N MET A 332 8.22 -7.94 -12.57
CA MET A 332 7.53 -6.86 -11.86
C MET A 332 6.05 -6.77 -12.25
N VAL A 333 5.73 -6.83 -13.55
CA VAL A 333 4.35 -6.73 -14.04
C VAL A 333 3.52 -7.95 -13.61
N ASN A 334 4.05 -9.15 -13.73
CA ASN A 334 3.30 -10.38 -13.47
C ASN A 334 3.08 -10.65 -11.97
N VAL A 335 3.94 -10.13 -11.10
CA VAL A 335 3.92 -10.48 -9.67
C VAL A 335 3.94 -9.23 -8.78
N TRP A 336 5.09 -8.57 -8.67
CA TRP A 336 5.35 -7.64 -7.56
C TRP A 336 4.57 -6.33 -7.63
N HIS A 337 4.34 -5.77 -8.82
CA HIS A 337 3.48 -4.59 -8.95
C HIS A 337 2.06 -4.88 -8.49
N GLN A 338 1.46 -5.97 -8.94
CA GLN A 338 0.09 -6.35 -8.62
C GLN A 338 -0.03 -6.75 -7.14
N TYR A 339 0.97 -7.42 -6.59
CA TYR A 339 1.03 -7.74 -5.16
C TYR A 339 1.06 -6.49 -4.29
N GLN A 340 1.96 -5.55 -4.59
CA GLN A 340 2.03 -4.30 -3.85
C GLN A 340 0.74 -3.46 -3.99
N CYS A 341 0.13 -3.41 -5.18
CA CYS A 341 -1.16 -2.75 -5.38
C CYS A 341 -2.24 -3.32 -4.48
N MET A 342 -2.32 -4.65 -4.33
CA MET A 342 -3.29 -5.30 -3.47
C MET A 342 -3.05 -4.99 -1.99
N VAL A 343 -1.81 -5.00 -1.54
CA VAL A 343 -1.43 -4.63 -0.17
C VAL A 343 -1.78 -3.16 0.09
N THR A 344 -1.41 -2.27 -0.81
CA THR A 344 -1.70 -0.84 -0.68
C THR A 344 -3.20 -0.57 -0.63
N PHE A 345 -3.99 -1.28 -1.43
CA PHE A 345 -5.44 -1.22 -1.35
C PHE A 345 -5.99 -1.62 0.02
N ASN A 346 -5.52 -2.74 0.56
CA ASN A 346 -5.99 -3.24 1.84
C ASN A 346 -5.64 -2.31 3.00
N MET A 347 -4.43 -1.73 2.97
CA MET A 347 -3.88 -0.98 4.09
C MET A 347 -4.03 0.54 3.93
N SER A 348 -4.15 1.07 2.72
CA SER A 348 -3.94 2.49 2.44
C SER A 348 -2.61 2.96 3.08
N ARG A 349 -2.67 3.96 3.98
CA ARG A 349 -1.52 4.40 4.81
C ARG A 349 -1.77 4.13 6.29
N SER A 350 -2.78 3.27 6.61
CA SER A 350 -3.28 3.09 7.98
C SER A 350 -2.53 2.06 8.82
N ALA A 351 -1.75 1.18 8.19
CA ALA A 351 -1.08 0.05 8.85
C ALA A 351 0.37 -0.11 8.39
N SER A 352 1.12 0.98 8.38
CA SER A 352 2.51 1.00 7.96
C SER A 352 3.46 0.42 9.01
N TYR A 353 4.59 -0.09 8.55
CA TYR A 353 5.73 -0.41 9.40
C TYR A 353 6.64 0.82 9.62
N PHE A 354 6.73 1.71 8.65
CA PHE A 354 7.68 2.81 8.63
C PHE A 354 7.05 4.20 8.68
N GLU A 355 5.94 4.41 7.99
CA GLU A 355 5.48 5.76 7.68
C GLU A 355 4.46 6.30 8.64
N SER A 356 3.27 5.75 8.59
CA SER A 356 2.12 6.54 9.03
C SER A 356 1.80 6.45 10.49
N GLY A 357 2.38 5.55 11.19
CA GLY A 357 1.99 5.42 12.58
C GLY A 357 0.48 5.20 12.75
N ILE A 358 0.05 5.20 14.01
CA ILE A 358 -1.31 4.88 14.42
C ILE A 358 -2.32 6.04 14.28
N GLY A 359 -1.84 7.24 13.99
CA GLY A 359 -2.71 8.42 13.86
C GLY A 359 -3.45 8.51 12.53
N ARG A 360 -2.97 7.79 11.52
CA ARG A 360 -3.48 7.89 10.15
C ARG A 360 -4.65 6.93 9.90
N GLY A 361 -5.63 7.42 9.13
CA GLY A 361 -6.72 6.62 8.59
C GLY A 361 -6.50 6.26 7.12
N MET A 362 -7.59 5.90 6.45
CA MET A 362 -7.64 5.73 5.00
C MET A 362 -7.78 7.10 4.33
N GLY A 363 -6.88 7.44 3.42
CA GLY A 363 -6.98 8.69 2.66
C GLY A 363 -8.11 8.64 1.63
N PHE A 364 -8.85 9.74 1.46
CA PHE A 364 -9.88 9.87 0.42
C PHE A 364 -9.23 9.75 -0.97
N ARG A 365 -8.32 10.66 -1.30
CA ARG A 365 -7.62 10.63 -2.59
C ARG A 365 -6.68 9.43 -2.71
N ASP A 366 -6.01 9.02 -1.62
CA ASP A 366 -5.11 7.87 -1.63
C ASP A 366 -5.86 6.61 -2.05
N SER A 367 -7.03 6.36 -1.45
CA SER A 367 -7.85 5.20 -1.78
C SER A 367 -8.41 5.25 -3.21
N CYS A 368 -8.79 6.44 -3.69
CA CYS A 368 -9.20 6.64 -5.08
C CYS A 368 -8.08 6.33 -6.08
N GLN A 369 -6.84 6.72 -5.77
CA GLN A 369 -5.68 6.46 -6.63
C GLN A 369 -5.23 5.01 -6.55
N ASP A 370 -5.22 4.43 -5.35
CA ASP A 370 -4.84 3.02 -5.15
C ASP A 370 -5.74 2.08 -5.97
N LEU A 371 -7.03 2.41 -6.13
CA LEU A 371 -7.97 1.69 -7.00
C LEU A 371 -7.46 1.48 -8.43
N LEU A 372 -6.72 2.44 -8.98
CA LEU A 372 -6.23 2.38 -10.35
C LEU A 372 -5.32 1.18 -10.61
N GLY A 373 -4.64 0.71 -9.57
CA GLY A 373 -3.69 -0.40 -9.66
C GLY A 373 -4.29 -1.79 -9.49
N PHE A 374 -5.53 -1.91 -8.99
CA PHE A 374 -6.09 -3.24 -8.70
C PHE A 374 -7.55 -3.45 -9.12
N VAL A 375 -8.22 -2.46 -9.68
CA VAL A 375 -9.63 -2.58 -10.11
C VAL A 375 -9.89 -3.79 -11.01
N HIS A 376 -8.92 -4.18 -11.84
CA HIS A 376 -8.99 -5.36 -12.71
C HIS A 376 -8.93 -6.69 -11.93
N LEU A 377 -8.38 -6.70 -10.73
CA LEU A 377 -8.22 -7.91 -9.91
C LEU A 377 -9.47 -8.23 -9.09
N ILE A 378 -10.06 -7.22 -8.46
CA ILE A 378 -11.17 -7.38 -7.52
C ILE A 378 -12.23 -6.27 -7.71
N PRO A 379 -12.91 -6.24 -8.86
CA PRO A 379 -13.83 -5.15 -9.20
C PRO A 379 -14.98 -4.99 -8.21
N ASP A 380 -15.48 -6.08 -7.60
CA ASP A 380 -16.57 -6.01 -6.61
C ASP A 380 -16.13 -5.25 -5.34
N ARG A 381 -14.92 -5.51 -4.85
CA ARG A 381 -14.34 -4.79 -3.71
C ARG A 381 -14.00 -3.34 -4.07
N ALA A 382 -13.61 -3.09 -5.31
CA ALA A 382 -13.40 -1.74 -5.83
C ALA A 382 -14.70 -0.93 -5.79
N ARG A 383 -15.81 -1.51 -6.25
CA ARG A 383 -17.13 -0.91 -6.21
C ARG A 383 -17.55 -0.54 -4.79
N GLU A 384 -17.41 -1.47 -3.86
CA GLU A 384 -17.69 -1.24 -2.45
C GLU A 384 -16.84 -0.09 -1.88
N ARG A 385 -15.53 -0.08 -2.16
CA ARG A 385 -14.61 0.96 -1.70
C ARG A 385 -14.95 2.33 -2.25
N ILE A 386 -15.34 2.45 -3.52
CA ILE A 386 -15.76 3.73 -4.12
C ILE A 386 -16.98 4.29 -3.39
N LEU A 387 -17.97 3.45 -3.09
CA LEU A 387 -19.16 3.88 -2.36
C LEU A 387 -18.84 4.27 -0.91
N ASP A 388 -17.96 3.55 -0.23
CA ASP A 388 -17.47 3.89 1.11
C ASP A 388 -16.77 5.27 1.13
N ILE A 389 -15.92 5.53 0.14
CA ILE A 389 -15.22 6.81 -0.02
C ILE A 389 -16.24 7.93 -0.26
N ALA A 390 -17.15 7.74 -1.21
CA ALA A 390 -18.17 8.74 -1.57
C ALA A 390 -19.08 9.09 -0.37
N ALA A 391 -19.38 8.13 0.49
CA ALA A 391 -20.19 8.33 1.68
C ALA A 391 -19.56 9.31 2.70
N THR A 392 -18.27 9.59 2.59
CA THR A 392 -17.57 10.58 3.43
C THR A 392 -17.51 11.99 2.81
N GLN A 393 -18.01 12.16 1.60
CA GLN A 393 -18.08 13.47 0.94
C GLN A 393 -19.10 14.38 1.63
N PHE A 394 -18.84 15.69 1.62
CA PHE A 394 -19.78 16.70 2.08
C PHE A 394 -20.77 17.12 0.98
N GLU A 395 -21.91 17.70 1.38
CA GLU A 395 -22.96 18.12 0.45
C GLU A 395 -22.53 19.21 -0.55
N ASP A 396 -21.47 19.96 -0.24
CA ASP A 396 -20.90 20.98 -1.15
C ASP A 396 -19.93 20.38 -2.19
N GLY A 397 -19.64 19.08 -2.10
CA GLY A 397 -18.72 18.38 -2.99
C GLY A 397 -17.30 18.26 -2.45
N SER A 398 -16.94 18.96 -1.37
CA SER A 398 -15.68 18.73 -0.66
C SER A 398 -15.69 17.36 0.05
N ALA A 399 -14.56 16.94 0.59
CA ALA A 399 -14.46 15.65 1.24
C ALA A 399 -13.62 15.71 2.51
N TYR A 400 -13.86 14.77 3.42
CA TYR A 400 -12.88 14.47 4.45
C TYR A 400 -11.59 13.98 3.79
N HIS A 401 -10.46 14.50 4.21
CA HIS A 401 -9.17 14.06 3.69
C HIS A 401 -8.84 12.61 4.06
N GLN A 402 -9.34 12.15 5.21
CA GLN A 402 -9.18 10.78 5.68
C GLN A 402 -10.46 10.28 6.34
N TYR A 403 -10.65 8.95 6.32
CA TYR A 403 -11.72 8.28 7.07
C TYR A 403 -11.17 7.10 7.88
N GLN A 404 -11.92 6.70 8.89
CA GLN A 404 -11.53 5.63 9.81
C GLN A 404 -11.97 4.26 9.24
N PRO A 405 -11.06 3.29 9.05
CA PRO A 405 -11.37 2.04 8.34
C PRO A 405 -12.47 1.19 8.98
N LEU A 406 -12.54 1.15 10.31
CA LEU A 406 -13.48 0.32 11.04
C LEU A 406 -14.91 0.87 10.99
N THR A 407 -15.07 2.17 11.22
CA THR A 407 -16.38 2.84 11.27
C THR A 407 -16.81 3.38 9.92
N LYS A 408 -15.89 3.51 8.97
CA LYS A 408 -16.08 4.14 7.65
C LYS A 408 -16.57 5.60 7.73
N LYS A 409 -16.29 6.28 8.82
CA LYS A 409 -16.62 7.69 9.04
C LYS A 409 -15.42 8.60 8.82
N GLY A 410 -15.67 9.82 8.35
CA GLY A 410 -14.65 10.85 8.15
C GLY A 410 -13.92 11.22 9.44
N ASN A 411 -12.63 11.57 9.31
CA ASN A 411 -11.79 12.01 10.40
C ASN A 411 -11.90 13.54 10.55
N ALA A 412 -12.66 13.99 11.55
CA ALA A 412 -12.89 15.41 11.83
C ALA A 412 -11.62 16.16 12.29
N ASP A 413 -10.64 15.47 12.87
CA ASP A 413 -9.40 16.11 13.35
C ASP A 413 -8.56 16.67 12.20
N ILE A 414 -8.59 16.00 11.04
CA ILE A 414 -7.94 16.46 9.81
C ILE A 414 -8.91 17.32 9.00
N GLY A 415 -10.19 16.92 8.94
CA GLY A 415 -11.23 17.67 8.24
C GLY A 415 -11.12 17.61 6.72
N SER A 416 -11.41 18.74 6.08
CA SER A 416 -11.47 18.92 4.62
C SER A 416 -10.55 20.06 4.16
N GLY A 417 -10.73 20.49 2.91
CA GLY A 417 -10.05 21.67 2.36
C GLY A 417 -8.87 21.38 1.43
N PHE A 418 -8.62 20.11 1.14
CA PHE A 418 -7.68 19.69 0.08
C PHE A 418 -8.45 19.66 -1.24
N ASN A 419 -8.28 20.68 -2.06
CA ASN A 419 -9.21 20.94 -3.16
C ASN A 419 -9.03 20.03 -4.39
N ASP A 420 -8.02 19.18 -4.40
CA ASP A 420 -7.88 18.08 -5.37
C ASP A 420 -8.72 16.86 -5.01
N ASP A 421 -9.02 16.63 -3.74
CA ASP A 421 -9.73 15.43 -3.26
C ASP A 421 -10.99 15.09 -4.08
N PRO A 422 -11.93 16.05 -4.35
CA PRO A 422 -13.16 15.72 -5.07
C PRO A 422 -12.94 15.13 -6.47
N LEU A 423 -11.92 15.58 -7.20
CA LEU A 423 -11.65 15.12 -8.57
C LEU A 423 -11.16 13.67 -8.62
N TRP A 424 -10.52 13.20 -7.56
CA TRP A 424 -10.08 11.82 -7.48
C TRP A 424 -11.23 10.83 -7.42
N LEU A 425 -12.40 11.20 -6.89
CA LEU A 425 -13.59 10.36 -6.92
C LEU A 425 -14.07 10.09 -8.36
N ILE A 426 -13.99 11.09 -9.22
CA ILE A 426 -14.30 10.94 -10.66
C ILE A 426 -13.31 9.97 -11.31
N ALA A 427 -12.02 10.10 -11.00
CA ALA A 427 -10.99 9.19 -11.49
C ALA A 427 -11.25 7.72 -11.11
N ALA A 428 -11.60 7.48 -9.85
CA ALA A 428 -11.91 6.14 -9.35
C ALA A 428 -13.18 5.55 -10.01
N ALA A 429 -14.26 6.33 -10.10
CA ALA A 429 -15.50 5.92 -10.77
C ALA A 429 -15.27 5.60 -12.25
N ALA A 430 -14.52 6.44 -12.95
CA ALA A 430 -14.18 6.23 -14.36
C ALA A 430 -13.36 4.95 -14.56
N ALA A 431 -12.35 4.71 -13.73
CA ALA A 431 -11.54 3.49 -13.79
C ALA A 431 -12.39 2.24 -13.59
N TYR A 432 -13.31 2.25 -12.63
CA TYR A 432 -14.22 1.14 -12.37
C TYR A 432 -15.16 0.87 -13.56
N ILE A 433 -15.81 1.91 -14.09
CA ILE A 433 -16.76 1.78 -15.21
C ILE A 433 -16.03 1.30 -16.47
N LYS A 434 -14.86 1.84 -16.77
CA LYS A 434 -14.05 1.41 -17.92
C LYS A 434 -13.66 -0.07 -17.82
N GLU A 435 -13.25 -0.51 -16.63
CA GLU A 435 -12.87 -1.91 -16.41
C GLU A 435 -14.07 -2.86 -16.53
N THR A 436 -15.19 -2.53 -15.91
CA THR A 436 -16.32 -3.45 -15.74
C THR A 436 -17.45 -3.27 -16.73
N GLY A 437 -17.64 -2.09 -17.29
CA GLY A 437 -18.84 -1.71 -18.04
C GLY A 437 -20.07 -1.55 -17.15
N ASP A 438 -19.92 -1.55 -15.82
CA ASP A 438 -21.02 -1.45 -14.86
C ASP A 438 -21.35 0.02 -14.54
N TYR A 439 -22.32 0.55 -15.23
CA TYR A 439 -22.88 1.89 -14.98
C TYR A 439 -23.89 1.91 -13.84
N SER A 440 -24.33 0.76 -13.31
CA SER A 440 -25.32 0.70 -12.23
C SER A 440 -24.84 1.34 -10.93
N ILE A 441 -23.54 1.47 -10.75
CA ILE A 441 -22.95 2.19 -9.64
C ILE A 441 -23.46 3.64 -9.53
N LEU A 442 -23.76 4.27 -10.67
CA LEU A 442 -24.26 5.66 -10.73
C LEU A 442 -25.61 5.84 -10.04
N ASP A 443 -26.41 4.78 -9.95
CA ASP A 443 -27.75 4.80 -9.36
C ASP A 443 -27.77 4.37 -7.87
N GLU A 444 -26.60 4.03 -7.30
CA GLU A 444 -26.52 3.61 -5.90
C GLU A 444 -26.80 4.76 -4.94
N SER A 445 -27.70 4.52 -4.00
CA SER A 445 -28.01 5.47 -2.94
C SER A 445 -26.82 5.60 -2.00
N THR A 446 -26.22 6.80 -1.95
CA THR A 446 -24.98 7.06 -1.24
C THR A 446 -25.14 8.28 -0.33
N PRO A 447 -24.85 8.20 0.97
CA PRO A 447 -24.97 9.30 1.90
C PRO A 447 -23.87 10.36 1.71
N TYR A 448 -24.12 11.57 2.23
CA TYR A 448 -23.08 12.57 2.49
C TYR A 448 -22.77 12.61 3.99
N ASP A 449 -21.51 12.81 4.33
CA ASP A 449 -21.01 12.86 5.72
C ASP A 449 -21.48 11.66 6.57
N SER A 450 -21.57 10.49 5.92
CA SER A 450 -22.06 9.24 6.52
C SER A 450 -23.49 9.34 7.12
N ASP A 451 -24.31 10.31 6.69
CA ASP A 451 -25.68 10.55 7.12
C ASP A 451 -26.68 10.01 6.08
N PRO A 452 -27.38 8.87 6.35
CA PRO A 452 -28.32 8.28 5.41
C PRO A 452 -29.48 9.20 5.03
N SER A 453 -29.83 10.18 5.86
CA SER A 453 -30.93 11.13 5.57
C SER A 453 -30.60 12.10 4.45
N LYS A 454 -29.31 12.26 4.11
CA LYS A 454 -28.79 13.12 3.07
C LYS A 454 -28.42 12.38 1.78
N ALA A 455 -28.73 11.07 1.70
CA ALA A 455 -28.33 10.26 0.56
C ALA A 455 -28.93 10.74 -0.76
N THR A 456 -28.12 10.71 -1.80
CA THR A 456 -28.50 10.89 -3.20
C THR A 456 -28.01 9.69 -4.00
N ASP A 457 -28.31 9.66 -5.31
CA ASP A 457 -27.61 8.72 -6.19
C ASP A 457 -26.12 9.07 -6.31
N PHE A 458 -25.30 8.08 -6.64
CA PHE A 458 -23.85 8.27 -6.76
C PHE A 458 -23.48 9.26 -7.88
N MET A 459 -24.31 9.35 -8.94
CA MET A 459 -24.09 10.34 -10.00
C MET A 459 -24.08 11.77 -9.45
N GLU A 460 -24.91 12.08 -8.47
CA GLU A 460 -24.92 13.41 -7.83
C GLU A 460 -23.60 13.69 -7.07
N HIS A 461 -22.96 12.68 -6.48
CA HIS A 461 -21.65 12.82 -5.88
C HIS A 461 -20.58 13.24 -6.92
N LEU A 462 -20.61 12.64 -8.10
CA LEU A 462 -19.71 13.01 -9.20
C LEU A 462 -19.98 14.43 -9.70
N ARG A 463 -21.25 14.79 -9.80
CA ARG A 463 -21.67 16.16 -10.22
C ARG A 463 -21.14 17.21 -9.25
N ARG A 464 -21.30 17.00 -7.96
CA ARG A 464 -20.81 17.90 -6.93
C ARG A 464 -19.27 17.92 -6.87
N SER A 465 -18.59 16.79 -7.11
CA SER A 465 -17.15 16.73 -7.23
C SER A 465 -16.62 17.60 -8.38
N PHE A 466 -17.25 17.53 -9.56
CA PHE A 466 -16.87 18.34 -10.72
C PHE A 466 -17.17 19.82 -10.48
N ASN A 467 -18.37 20.16 -10.01
CA ASN A 467 -18.79 21.51 -9.78
C ASN A 467 -18.05 22.19 -8.61
N TYR A 468 -17.51 21.42 -7.67
CA TYR A 468 -16.70 21.97 -6.58
C TYR A 468 -15.54 22.83 -7.13
N THR A 469 -14.81 22.31 -8.11
CA THR A 469 -13.72 23.05 -8.75
C THR A 469 -14.22 24.34 -9.44
N ILE A 470 -15.32 24.26 -10.19
CA ILE A 470 -15.90 25.44 -10.88
C ILE A 470 -16.35 26.51 -9.89
N ASN A 471 -16.86 26.10 -8.74
CA ASN A 471 -17.33 27.00 -7.68
C ASN A 471 -16.20 27.61 -6.84
N HIS A 472 -14.96 27.16 -7.04
CA HIS A 472 -13.77 27.57 -6.29
C HIS A 472 -12.63 27.95 -7.24
N LEU A 473 -12.87 28.95 -8.08
CA LEU A 473 -11.85 29.53 -8.97
C LEU A 473 -11.23 30.79 -8.34
N GLY A 474 -9.93 30.96 -8.56
CA GLY A 474 -9.19 32.14 -8.11
C GLY A 474 -9.17 33.29 -9.13
N PRO A 475 -8.32 34.30 -8.88
CA PRO A 475 -8.27 35.51 -9.69
C PRO A 475 -7.92 35.31 -11.18
N HIS A 476 -7.15 34.27 -11.50
CA HIS A 476 -6.76 33.95 -12.89
C HIS A 476 -7.74 32.97 -13.55
N GLY A 477 -8.74 32.47 -12.81
CA GLY A 477 -9.67 31.46 -13.30
C GLY A 477 -9.11 30.04 -13.16
N LEU A 478 -8.00 29.86 -12.44
CA LEU A 478 -7.45 28.57 -12.05
C LEU A 478 -8.13 28.09 -10.75
N PRO A 479 -8.15 26.78 -10.47
CA PRO A 479 -8.72 26.27 -9.23
C PRO A 479 -8.01 26.79 -7.98
N GLN A 480 -8.76 27.20 -6.97
CA GLN A 480 -8.21 27.51 -5.65
C GLN A 480 -7.60 26.27 -5.04
N ILE A 481 -6.44 26.42 -4.39
CA ILE A 481 -5.71 25.28 -3.80
C ILE A 481 -6.33 24.81 -2.49
N GLY A 482 -6.99 25.70 -1.73
CA GLY A 482 -7.48 25.42 -0.39
C GLY A 482 -6.33 25.30 0.62
N ARG A 483 -6.41 24.30 1.50
CA ARG A 483 -5.35 23.98 2.47
C ARG A 483 -4.08 23.52 1.79
N ALA A 484 -4.23 22.63 0.82
CA ALA A 484 -3.19 22.13 -0.09
C ALA A 484 -3.88 21.41 -1.26
N ASP A 485 -3.11 21.03 -2.27
CA ASP A 485 -3.52 20.04 -3.28
C ASP A 485 -2.89 18.66 -2.94
N TRP A 486 -2.59 17.85 -3.96
CA TRP A 486 -1.95 16.55 -3.76
C TRP A 486 -0.67 16.62 -2.92
N ASN A 487 0.08 17.72 -3.02
CA ASN A 487 1.22 17.98 -2.17
C ASN A 487 0.75 18.65 -0.87
N ASP A 488 0.47 17.86 0.16
CA ASP A 488 0.00 18.30 1.47
C ASP A 488 0.88 19.38 2.12
N CYS A 489 2.13 19.47 1.67
CA CYS A 489 3.14 20.35 2.24
C CYS A 489 3.23 21.70 1.56
N LEU A 490 2.51 21.94 0.46
CA LEU A 490 2.41 23.24 -0.22
C LEU A 490 1.22 24.03 0.33
N ASN A 491 1.47 24.83 1.37
CA ASN A 491 0.43 25.48 2.19
C ASN A 491 0.36 26.97 1.91
N LEU A 492 -0.20 27.33 0.78
CA LEU A 492 -0.20 28.73 0.28
C LEU A 492 -1.20 29.65 1.00
N ASN A 493 -2.05 29.11 1.88
CA ASN A 493 -2.99 29.86 2.72
C ASN A 493 -2.71 29.72 4.22
N CYS A 494 -1.72 28.92 4.63
CA CYS A 494 -1.42 28.57 6.02
C CYS A 494 -0.09 29.21 6.43
N PHE A 495 -0.06 30.51 6.61
CA PHE A 495 1.14 31.32 6.84
C PHE A 495 1.18 31.91 8.25
N SER A 496 1.01 31.08 9.30
CA SER A 496 1.22 31.47 10.67
C SER A 496 2.70 31.54 11.03
N GLU A 497 3.10 32.59 11.76
CA GLU A 497 4.46 32.77 12.28
C GLU A 497 4.59 32.33 13.73
N GLU A 498 3.49 31.90 14.39
CA GLU A 498 3.49 31.52 15.79
C GLU A 498 4.16 30.16 15.99
N PRO A 499 5.12 30.06 16.94
CA PRO A 499 5.75 28.80 17.27
C PRO A 499 4.74 27.76 17.75
N GLY A 500 4.79 26.55 17.19
CA GLY A 500 3.90 25.46 17.55
C GLY A 500 2.58 25.43 16.78
N GLU A 501 2.26 26.41 15.96
CA GLU A 501 1.16 26.32 15.02
C GLU A 501 1.57 25.47 13.80
N SER A 502 0.80 24.41 13.56
CA SER A 502 0.94 23.63 12.35
C SER A 502 0.15 24.31 11.22
N PHE A 503 0.82 24.57 10.14
CA PHE A 503 0.25 25.09 8.92
C PHE A 503 -0.89 24.22 8.37
N GLN A 504 -0.92 22.93 8.64
CA GLN A 504 -2.01 22.04 8.23
C GLN A 504 -3.22 22.09 9.16
N THR A 505 -3.05 22.38 10.43
CA THR A 505 -4.09 22.24 11.43
C THR A 505 -4.53 23.55 12.09
N PHE A 506 -3.68 24.55 12.19
CA PHE A 506 -3.94 25.77 12.96
C PHE A 506 -3.98 27.06 12.12
N GLY A 507 -3.28 27.09 11.00
CA GLY A 507 -3.31 28.27 10.14
C GLY A 507 -4.59 28.37 9.30
N PRO A 508 -4.80 29.47 8.58
CA PRO A 508 -5.85 29.58 7.57
C PRO A 508 -5.74 28.45 6.56
N SER A 509 -6.84 27.77 6.27
CA SER A 509 -6.87 26.63 5.34
C SER A 509 -7.53 26.96 4.00
N GLU A 510 -8.05 28.15 3.87
CA GLU A 510 -8.74 28.62 2.65
C GLU A 510 -8.37 30.06 2.38
N GLY A 511 -8.45 30.45 1.12
CA GLY A 511 -8.22 31.82 0.67
C GLY A 511 -8.63 31.99 -0.78
N PRO A 512 -8.99 33.23 -1.19
CA PRO A 512 -9.54 33.48 -2.52
C PRO A 512 -8.48 33.58 -3.62
N ASN A 513 -7.20 33.69 -3.29
CA ASN A 513 -6.15 34.07 -4.24
C ASN A 513 -5.19 32.95 -4.62
N ALA A 514 -4.93 32.00 -3.71
CA ALA A 514 -3.99 30.92 -3.99
C ALA A 514 -4.60 29.87 -4.94
N GLU A 515 -3.93 29.61 -6.05
CA GLU A 515 -4.43 28.77 -7.15
C GLU A 515 -3.44 27.67 -7.50
N SER A 516 -3.94 26.51 -7.92
CA SER A 516 -3.15 25.34 -8.32
C SER A 516 -3.29 25.03 -9.80
N VAL A 517 -2.17 25.06 -10.53
CA VAL A 517 -2.12 24.62 -11.93
C VAL A 517 -2.22 23.09 -12.03
N PHE A 518 -1.75 22.38 -11.01
CA PHE A 518 -1.91 20.93 -10.93
C PHE A 518 -3.38 20.50 -10.88
N ILE A 519 -4.19 21.13 -10.02
CA ILE A 519 -5.64 20.85 -9.97
C ILE A 519 -6.31 21.19 -11.32
N ALA A 520 -5.86 22.25 -11.99
CA ALA A 520 -6.37 22.57 -13.33
C ALA A 520 -6.11 21.43 -14.34
N GLY A 521 -4.91 20.87 -14.33
CA GLY A 521 -4.58 19.68 -15.13
C GLY A 521 -5.46 18.47 -14.81
N MET A 522 -5.68 18.20 -13.53
CA MET A 522 -6.61 17.14 -13.07
C MET A 522 -8.04 17.39 -13.55
N PHE A 523 -8.52 18.62 -13.42
CA PHE A 523 -9.87 19.00 -13.83
C PHE A 523 -10.10 18.74 -15.31
N VAL A 524 -9.15 19.10 -16.16
CA VAL A 524 -9.21 18.82 -17.60
C VAL A 524 -9.20 17.31 -17.86
N LYS A 525 -8.29 16.56 -17.23
CA LYS A 525 -8.16 15.12 -17.43
C LYS A 525 -9.42 14.37 -16.99
N TYR A 526 -9.84 14.52 -15.76
CA TYR A 526 -10.96 13.78 -15.19
C TYR A 526 -12.32 14.39 -15.53
N GLY A 527 -12.36 15.66 -15.86
CA GLY A 527 -13.54 16.30 -16.40
C GLY A 527 -14.01 15.69 -17.72
N LYS A 528 -13.08 15.27 -18.58
CA LYS A 528 -13.39 14.54 -19.83
C LYS A 528 -14.09 13.21 -19.55
N ASP A 529 -13.72 12.51 -18.47
CA ASP A 529 -14.42 11.32 -18.01
C ASP A 529 -15.84 11.66 -17.50
N TYR A 530 -15.97 12.73 -16.71
CA TYR A 530 -17.29 13.20 -16.26
C TYR A 530 -18.23 13.51 -17.43
N VAL A 531 -17.74 14.16 -18.47
CA VAL A 531 -18.52 14.44 -19.70
C VAL A 531 -19.01 13.13 -20.33
N LYS A 532 -18.17 12.14 -20.48
CA LYS A 532 -18.54 10.83 -21.05
C LYS A 532 -19.59 10.11 -20.20
N ILE A 533 -19.46 10.17 -18.88
CA ILE A 533 -20.42 9.59 -17.93
C ILE A 533 -21.78 10.32 -18.05
N CYS A 534 -21.79 11.66 -18.11
CA CYS A 534 -23.01 12.43 -18.32
C CYS A 534 -23.72 12.05 -19.63
N ARG A 535 -22.96 11.92 -20.73
CA ARG A 535 -23.54 11.51 -22.02
C ARG A 535 -24.17 10.14 -21.97
N HIS A 536 -23.50 9.19 -21.30
CA HIS A 536 -24.07 7.85 -21.12
C HIS A 536 -25.40 7.86 -20.33
N LYS A 537 -25.52 8.74 -19.34
CA LYS A 537 -26.77 8.94 -18.57
C LYS A 537 -27.84 9.74 -19.33
N GLY A 538 -27.55 10.20 -20.55
CA GLY A 538 -28.44 11.05 -21.33
C GLY A 538 -28.53 12.51 -20.87
N LEU A 539 -27.59 12.95 -20.03
CA LEU A 539 -27.48 14.31 -19.50
C LEU A 539 -26.68 15.21 -20.47
N CYS A 540 -27.20 15.37 -21.69
CA CYS A 540 -26.45 16.00 -22.78
C CYS A 540 -26.17 17.51 -22.54
N ASP A 541 -27.12 18.25 -22.00
CA ASP A 541 -26.93 19.68 -21.71
C ASP A 541 -25.89 19.93 -20.63
N GLU A 542 -25.87 19.03 -19.62
CA GLU A 542 -24.87 19.03 -18.55
C GLU A 542 -23.48 18.66 -19.07
N ALA A 543 -23.39 17.66 -19.93
CA ALA A 543 -22.17 17.28 -20.62
C ALA A 543 -21.59 18.42 -21.47
N ASP A 544 -22.44 19.14 -22.23
CA ASP A 544 -22.01 20.25 -23.04
C ASP A 544 -21.55 21.45 -22.19
N THR A 545 -22.20 21.71 -21.07
CA THR A 545 -21.78 22.73 -20.10
C THR A 545 -20.44 22.37 -19.48
N ALA A 546 -20.24 21.13 -19.07
CA ALA A 546 -18.98 20.63 -18.53
C ALA A 546 -17.84 20.70 -19.55
N GLN A 547 -18.12 20.33 -20.82
CA GLN A 547 -17.16 20.41 -21.91
C GLN A 547 -16.65 21.87 -22.14
N LYS A 548 -17.53 22.82 -22.11
CA LYS A 548 -17.17 24.27 -22.22
C LYS A 548 -16.30 24.72 -21.04
N ALA A 549 -16.60 24.23 -19.81
CA ALA A 549 -15.79 24.55 -18.63
C ALA A 549 -14.38 23.97 -18.75
N ILE A 550 -14.24 22.76 -19.29
CA ILE A 550 -12.95 22.11 -19.54
C ILE A 550 -12.15 22.91 -20.59
N GLU A 551 -12.76 23.28 -21.71
CA GLU A 551 -12.11 24.07 -22.77
C GLU A 551 -11.65 25.43 -22.24
N GLN A 552 -12.47 26.08 -21.40
CA GLN A 552 -12.08 27.33 -20.73
C GLN A 552 -10.89 27.12 -19.79
N MET A 553 -10.85 26.01 -19.05
CA MET A 553 -9.72 25.69 -18.14
C MET A 553 -8.45 25.44 -18.95
N GLU A 554 -8.51 24.69 -20.05
CA GLU A 554 -7.35 24.47 -20.94
C GLU A 554 -6.77 25.82 -21.41
N LYS A 555 -7.64 26.72 -21.87
CA LYS A 555 -7.23 28.08 -22.26
C LYS A 555 -6.60 28.83 -21.10
N THR A 556 -7.21 28.76 -19.92
CA THR A 556 -6.73 29.46 -18.73
C THR A 556 -5.32 28.99 -18.34
N VAL A 557 -5.06 27.67 -18.41
CA VAL A 557 -3.72 27.13 -18.14
C VAL A 557 -2.71 27.64 -19.17
N MET A 558 -3.06 27.66 -20.45
CA MET A 558 -2.17 28.21 -21.50
C MET A 558 -1.86 29.67 -21.32
N ASP A 559 -2.85 30.48 -20.90
CA ASP A 559 -2.72 31.95 -20.77
C ASP A 559 -2.03 32.36 -19.45
N ALA A 560 -2.39 31.70 -18.32
CA ALA A 560 -1.98 32.08 -16.96
C ALA A 560 -1.14 31.01 -16.23
N GLY A 561 -1.12 29.80 -16.70
CA GLY A 561 -0.39 28.69 -16.09
C GLY A 561 0.90 28.28 -16.80
N TRP A 562 1.40 29.07 -17.74
CA TRP A 562 2.58 28.75 -18.56
C TRP A 562 3.71 29.76 -18.38
N ASP A 563 4.94 29.30 -18.19
CA ASP A 563 6.14 30.12 -17.94
C ASP A 563 7.11 30.18 -19.13
N GLY A 564 6.65 29.86 -20.35
CA GLY A 564 7.44 29.87 -21.59
C GLY A 564 8.12 28.56 -21.93
N GLU A 565 8.56 27.78 -20.96
CA GLU A 565 9.23 26.48 -21.15
C GLU A 565 8.57 25.34 -20.33
N TRP A 566 7.79 25.68 -19.29
CA TRP A 566 7.09 24.72 -18.44
C TRP A 566 5.82 25.30 -17.82
N TYR A 567 4.96 24.45 -17.23
CA TYR A 567 3.77 24.90 -16.52
C TYR A 567 4.14 25.40 -15.13
N LEU A 568 3.57 26.52 -14.71
CA LEU A 568 3.66 27.04 -13.35
C LEU A 568 3.15 26.01 -12.34
N ARG A 569 3.65 26.06 -11.10
CA ARG A 569 3.09 25.24 -10.02
C ARG A 569 1.79 25.81 -9.49
N ALA A 570 1.79 27.09 -9.17
CA ALA A 570 0.71 27.76 -8.48
C ALA A 570 0.86 29.27 -8.51
N TYR A 571 -0.18 29.96 -7.99
CA TYR A 571 -0.09 31.33 -7.48
C TYR A 571 -0.32 31.29 -5.97
N ASP A 572 0.45 32.07 -5.21
CA ASP A 572 0.33 32.16 -3.76
C ASP A 572 -0.81 33.10 -3.32
N HIS A 573 -1.01 33.25 -2.02
CA HIS A 573 -1.99 34.15 -1.44
C HIS A 573 -1.82 35.60 -1.90
N TYR A 574 -0.59 36.05 -2.16
CA TYR A 574 -0.23 37.37 -2.61
C TYR A 574 -0.26 37.51 -4.15
N LYS A 575 -0.67 36.47 -4.88
CA LYS A 575 -0.70 36.39 -6.35
C LYS A 575 0.69 36.33 -7.00
N HIS A 576 1.73 35.95 -6.25
CA HIS A 576 3.05 35.68 -6.82
C HIS A 576 3.06 34.31 -7.49
N LYS A 577 3.81 34.18 -8.55
CA LYS A 577 4.03 32.91 -9.24
C LYS A 577 4.88 31.97 -8.40
N ILE A 578 4.48 30.71 -8.30
CA ILE A 578 5.25 29.60 -7.75
C ILE A 578 5.59 28.65 -8.90
N GLY A 579 6.81 28.18 -8.94
CA GLY A 579 7.27 27.31 -10.04
C GLY A 579 7.56 28.09 -11.33
N SER A 580 8.10 29.29 -11.21
CA SER A 580 8.50 30.16 -12.31
C SER A 580 10.00 30.36 -12.36
N LYS A 581 10.53 30.61 -13.55
CA LYS A 581 11.91 31.07 -13.74
C LYS A 581 12.22 32.37 -12.98
N GLU A 582 11.21 33.14 -12.63
CA GLU A 582 11.32 34.37 -11.84
C GLU A 582 11.62 34.10 -10.35
N CYS A 583 11.35 32.90 -9.85
CA CYS A 583 11.63 32.50 -8.46
C CYS A 583 13.12 32.29 -8.21
N GLU A 584 13.57 32.50 -6.98
CA GLU A 584 14.96 32.21 -6.56
C GLU A 584 15.16 30.68 -6.46
N ASP A 585 14.32 30.02 -5.64
CA ASP A 585 14.24 28.57 -5.47
C ASP A 585 12.87 28.07 -6.00
N GLY A 586 12.71 26.77 -6.19
CA GLY A 586 11.47 26.19 -6.65
C GLY A 586 11.01 26.72 -8.01
N LYS A 587 11.91 26.75 -9.01
CA LYS A 587 11.61 27.29 -10.33
C LYS A 587 10.75 26.38 -11.19
N ILE A 588 10.87 25.06 -11.01
CA ILE A 588 10.12 24.04 -11.74
C ILE A 588 9.70 22.93 -10.81
N PHE A 589 8.44 22.49 -10.90
CA PHE A 589 7.84 21.42 -10.13
C PHE A 589 7.31 20.33 -11.05
N ILE A 590 7.41 19.07 -10.61
CA ILE A 590 7.02 17.89 -11.40
C ILE A 590 5.51 17.78 -11.60
N GLU A 591 4.69 18.10 -10.59
CA GLU A 591 3.26 17.79 -10.57
C GLU A 591 2.49 18.39 -11.75
N PRO A 592 2.58 19.71 -12.05
CA PRO A 592 1.85 20.27 -13.18
C PRO A 592 2.41 19.81 -14.52
N GLN A 593 3.71 19.51 -14.61
CA GLN A 593 4.28 18.99 -15.85
C GLN A 593 3.65 17.64 -16.22
N GLY A 594 3.53 16.74 -15.24
CA GLY A 594 2.88 15.44 -15.45
C GLY A 594 1.42 15.59 -15.86
N PHE A 595 0.61 16.20 -15.01
CA PHE A 595 -0.86 16.23 -15.24
C PHE A 595 -1.32 17.11 -16.40
N CYS A 596 -0.69 18.25 -16.63
CA CYS A 596 -1.06 19.08 -17.78
C CYS A 596 -0.72 18.40 -19.12
N VAL A 597 0.38 17.63 -19.18
CA VAL A 597 0.72 16.86 -20.37
C VAL A 597 -0.17 15.63 -20.52
N ILE A 598 -0.49 14.92 -19.43
CA ILE A 598 -1.48 13.80 -19.45
C ILE A 598 -2.84 14.31 -19.94
N ALA A 599 -3.23 15.53 -19.58
CA ALA A 599 -4.44 16.18 -20.05
C ALA A 599 -4.32 16.77 -21.47
N GLU A 600 -3.15 16.71 -22.08
CA GLU A 600 -2.83 17.22 -23.44
C GLU A 600 -3.01 18.73 -23.60
N ILE A 601 -2.87 19.50 -22.53
CA ILE A 601 -3.05 20.96 -22.55
C ILE A 601 -1.95 21.62 -23.38
N GLY A 602 -2.31 22.34 -24.43
CA GLY A 602 -1.37 23.04 -25.33
C GLY A 602 -0.47 22.07 -26.12
N LYS A 603 -0.92 20.85 -26.39
CA LYS A 603 -0.15 19.86 -27.13
C LYS A 603 0.16 20.33 -28.57
N ASP A 604 -0.86 20.84 -29.25
CA ASP A 604 -0.73 21.32 -30.63
C ASP A 604 0.14 22.58 -30.72
N GLU A 605 0.20 23.38 -29.67
CA GLU A 605 1.05 24.54 -29.54
C GLU A 605 2.50 24.22 -29.10
N GLY A 606 2.78 22.93 -28.84
CA GLY A 606 4.09 22.44 -28.47
C GLY A 606 4.43 22.59 -26.98
N PHE A 607 3.48 22.93 -26.11
CA PHE A 607 3.70 23.10 -24.67
C PHE A 607 4.09 21.77 -23.99
N CYS A 608 3.40 20.70 -24.34
CA CYS A 608 3.66 19.38 -23.76
C CYS A 608 5.10 18.92 -24.00
N LEU A 609 5.61 19.06 -25.24
CA LEU A 609 7.00 18.68 -25.55
C LEU A 609 8.01 19.55 -24.79
N LYS A 610 7.80 20.88 -24.78
CA LYS A 610 8.69 21.79 -24.04
C LYS A 610 8.71 21.50 -22.54
N ALA A 611 7.56 21.20 -21.93
CA ALA A 611 7.45 20.83 -20.53
C ALA A 611 8.25 19.55 -20.24
N MET A 612 8.12 18.51 -21.06
CA MET A 612 8.87 17.26 -20.87
C MET A 612 10.37 17.43 -21.10
N GLN A 613 10.79 18.27 -22.06
CA GLN A 613 12.20 18.64 -22.23
C GLN A 613 12.74 19.42 -21.02
N SER A 614 11.93 20.28 -20.41
CA SER A 614 12.31 21.00 -19.19
C SER A 614 12.45 20.06 -17.98
N VAL A 615 11.55 19.08 -17.83
CA VAL A 615 11.68 18.03 -16.81
C VAL A 615 12.99 17.26 -16.99
N GLU A 616 13.27 16.81 -18.21
CA GLU A 616 14.51 16.10 -18.54
C GLU A 616 15.76 16.93 -18.22
N LYS A 617 15.73 18.23 -18.54
CA LYS A 617 16.87 19.13 -18.34
C LYS A 617 17.12 19.49 -16.87
N TYR A 618 16.08 19.76 -16.09
CA TYR A 618 16.21 20.36 -14.76
C TYR A 618 15.94 19.40 -13.61
N LEU A 619 15.02 18.44 -13.77
CA LEU A 619 14.55 17.56 -12.70
C LEU A 619 15.17 16.17 -12.74
N ASP A 620 15.74 15.76 -13.86
CA ASP A 620 16.22 14.40 -14.06
C ASP A 620 17.50 14.09 -13.27
N THR A 621 17.54 12.86 -12.73
CA THR A 621 18.72 12.31 -12.05
C THR A 621 18.90 10.83 -12.40
N LYS A 622 20.05 10.27 -12.03
CA LYS A 622 20.32 8.83 -12.26
C LYS A 622 19.40 7.88 -11.48
N TYR A 623 18.73 8.35 -10.42
CA TYR A 623 17.86 7.53 -9.56
C TYR A 623 16.37 7.85 -9.72
N GLY A 624 16.02 8.81 -10.55
CA GLY A 624 14.66 9.25 -10.82
C GLY A 624 14.57 10.76 -10.96
N ILE A 625 13.33 11.25 -11.08
CA ILE A 625 13.02 12.66 -11.29
C ILE A 625 12.69 13.29 -9.94
N VAL A 626 13.38 14.39 -9.58
CA VAL A 626 13.13 15.12 -8.34
C VAL A 626 11.86 15.96 -8.43
N LEU A 627 11.23 16.23 -7.29
CA LEU A 627 9.95 16.94 -7.21
C LEU A 627 10.04 18.40 -7.65
N LEU A 628 11.15 19.07 -7.35
CA LEU A 628 11.35 20.48 -7.71
C LEU A 628 12.85 20.83 -7.79
N GLN A 629 13.16 21.93 -8.46
CA GLN A 629 14.50 22.51 -8.55
C GLN A 629 14.46 24.03 -8.75
N PRO A 630 15.45 24.78 -8.18
CA PRO A 630 16.31 24.38 -7.07
C PRO A 630 15.52 24.13 -5.79
N PRO A 631 16.02 23.31 -4.84
CA PRO A 631 15.32 23.11 -3.57
C PRO A 631 15.36 24.38 -2.72
N TYR A 632 14.39 24.55 -1.83
CA TYR A 632 14.35 25.65 -0.89
C TYR A 632 15.46 25.50 0.15
N HIS A 633 16.25 26.55 0.38
CA HIS A 633 17.37 26.55 1.30
C HIS A 633 17.03 27.12 2.68
N ARG A 634 15.84 27.70 2.83
CA ARG A 634 15.33 28.23 4.09
C ARG A 634 13.81 28.06 4.19
N TYR A 635 13.28 28.18 5.38
CA TYR A 635 11.84 28.18 5.61
C TYR A 635 11.18 29.46 5.07
N HIS A 636 10.07 29.26 4.36
CA HIS A 636 9.24 30.32 3.82
C HIS A 636 7.81 30.17 4.38
N VAL A 637 7.39 31.12 5.21
CA VAL A 637 6.04 31.11 5.83
C VAL A 637 4.94 31.02 4.77
N GLU A 638 5.08 31.75 3.69
CA GLU A 638 4.12 31.82 2.59
C GLU A 638 3.99 30.55 1.74
N LEU A 639 4.93 29.61 1.89
CA LEU A 639 4.93 28.32 1.16
C LEU A 639 4.60 27.15 2.08
N GLY A 640 4.84 27.29 3.38
CA GLY A 640 4.54 26.27 4.38
C GLY A 640 5.57 25.15 4.46
N GLU A 641 5.08 23.97 4.78
CA GLU A 641 5.89 22.82 5.18
C GLU A 641 6.93 22.38 4.14
N ILE A 642 6.62 22.55 2.87
CA ILE A 642 7.52 22.15 1.78
C ILE A 642 8.93 22.75 1.94
N SER A 643 9.01 23.97 2.47
CA SER A 643 10.28 24.69 2.68
C SER A 643 10.94 24.38 4.04
N SER A 644 10.32 23.56 4.88
CA SER A 644 10.88 23.12 6.15
C SER A 644 11.81 21.91 6.04
N TYR A 645 11.67 21.11 5.00
CA TYR A 645 12.52 19.94 4.78
C TYR A 645 13.91 20.33 4.29
N PRO A 646 14.95 19.57 4.67
CA PRO A 646 16.28 19.76 4.12
C PRO A 646 16.31 19.64 2.59
N PRO A 647 17.18 20.38 1.89
CA PRO A 647 17.32 20.27 0.45
C PRO A 647 17.57 18.85 -0.04
N GLY A 648 16.84 18.43 -1.06
CA GLY A 648 16.90 17.09 -1.63
C GLY A 648 16.11 16.03 -0.84
N TYR A 649 15.35 16.42 0.18
CA TYR A 649 14.62 15.50 1.02
C TYR A 649 13.12 15.73 0.95
N LYS A 650 12.33 14.63 0.93
CA LYS A 650 10.85 14.66 0.81
C LYS A 650 10.40 15.62 -0.30
N GLU A 651 9.41 16.46 -0.02
CA GLU A 651 8.82 17.38 -1.00
C GLU A 651 9.78 18.51 -1.42
N ASN A 652 10.85 18.74 -0.67
CA ASN A 652 11.86 19.78 -0.99
C ASN A 652 13.00 19.25 -1.90
N GLY A 653 12.66 18.78 -3.08
CA GLY A 653 13.61 18.33 -4.09
C GLY A 653 14.06 16.86 -3.94
N GLY A 654 13.35 16.05 -3.15
CA GLY A 654 13.47 14.60 -3.16
C GLY A 654 12.90 14.00 -4.44
N ILE A 655 13.18 12.73 -4.71
CA ILE A 655 12.57 11.96 -5.78
C ILE A 655 11.25 11.40 -5.23
N GLY A 656 10.13 11.94 -5.69
CA GLY A 656 8.80 11.40 -5.40
C GLY A 656 8.52 10.23 -6.31
N CYS A 657 8.59 9.01 -5.76
CA CYS A 657 8.35 7.81 -6.57
C CYS A 657 6.93 7.77 -7.14
N HIS A 658 5.96 8.37 -6.44
CA HIS A 658 4.58 8.50 -6.88
C HIS A 658 4.41 9.37 -8.14
N ASN A 659 5.21 10.43 -8.29
CA ASN A 659 5.11 11.40 -9.37
C ASN A 659 5.89 10.98 -10.62
N ASN A 660 6.88 10.11 -10.48
CA ASN A 660 7.68 9.63 -11.60
C ASN A 660 6.83 8.93 -12.66
N PRO A 661 5.87 8.04 -12.34
CA PRO A 661 4.94 7.47 -13.31
C PRO A 661 4.11 8.51 -14.06
N TRP A 662 3.76 9.65 -13.45
CA TRP A 662 3.04 10.71 -14.17
C TRP A 662 3.87 11.27 -15.33
N ILE A 663 5.18 11.40 -15.15
CA ILE A 663 6.09 11.82 -16.23
C ILE A 663 6.23 10.72 -17.28
N SER A 664 6.35 9.45 -16.88
CA SER A 664 6.38 8.35 -17.82
C SER A 664 5.11 8.30 -18.70
N ILE A 665 3.94 8.41 -18.07
CA ILE A 665 2.65 8.51 -18.79
C ILE A 665 2.64 9.71 -19.73
N ALA A 666 3.07 10.88 -19.27
CA ALA A 666 3.15 12.09 -20.08
C ALA A 666 4.05 11.89 -21.31
N GLU A 667 5.20 11.23 -21.13
CA GLU A 667 6.10 10.90 -22.25
C GLU A 667 5.44 9.96 -23.27
N THR A 668 4.63 8.99 -22.81
CA THR A 668 3.86 8.12 -23.74
C THR A 668 2.78 8.88 -24.49
N VAL A 669 2.14 9.86 -23.87
CA VAL A 669 1.12 10.71 -24.51
C VAL A 669 1.69 11.50 -25.68
N ILE A 670 2.95 11.92 -25.60
CA ILE A 670 3.65 12.63 -26.68
C ILE A 670 4.51 11.70 -27.56
N GLY A 671 4.45 10.39 -27.34
CA GLY A 671 5.07 9.37 -28.21
C GLY A 671 6.56 9.11 -27.96
N ARG A 672 7.11 9.52 -26.81
CA ARG A 672 8.53 9.34 -26.45
C ARG A 672 8.74 8.06 -25.62
N GLY A 673 8.59 6.89 -26.26
CA GLY A 673 8.66 5.58 -25.60
C GLY A 673 10.03 5.27 -24.96
N ASN A 674 11.13 5.65 -25.58
CA ASN A 674 12.47 5.48 -25.00
C ASN A 674 12.61 6.24 -23.69
N ARG A 675 12.06 7.45 -23.64
CA ARG A 675 12.12 8.27 -22.42
C ARG A 675 11.18 7.74 -21.33
N ALA A 676 9.96 7.35 -21.68
CA ALA A 676 9.02 6.73 -20.74
C ALA A 676 9.64 5.49 -20.09
N TRP A 677 10.25 4.62 -20.87
CA TRP A 677 10.96 3.44 -20.40
C TRP A 677 12.12 3.78 -19.46
N GLN A 678 12.90 4.79 -19.79
CA GLN A 678 13.98 5.26 -18.93
C GLN A 678 13.48 5.76 -17.57
N VAL A 679 12.38 6.51 -17.54
CA VAL A 679 11.76 6.99 -16.29
C VAL A 679 11.24 5.80 -15.46
N TYR A 680 10.55 4.87 -16.09
CA TYR A 680 10.04 3.65 -15.44
C TYR A 680 11.16 2.82 -14.79
N THR A 681 12.22 2.52 -15.52
CA THR A 681 13.29 1.62 -15.05
C THR A 681 14.16 2.24 -13.94
N ARG A 682 14.27 3.56 -13.86
CA ARG A 682 15.10 4.23 -12.84
C ARG A 682 14.59 4.06 -11.42
N THR A 683 13.27 3.95 -11.22
CA THR A 683 12.65 3.78 -9.90
C THR A 683 12.13 2.37 -9.67
N CYS A 684 12.06 1.53 -10.70
CA CYS A 684 11.52 0.18 -10.61
C CYS A 684 12.44 -0.73 -9.77
N PRO A 685 11.90 -1.39 -8.72
CA PRO A 685 12.69 -2.14 -7.75
C PRO A 685 13.64 -3.17 -8.37
N ALA A 686 13.16 -3.98 -9.34
CA ALA A 686 14.00 -5.01 -9.97
C ALA A 686 15.23 -4.44 -10.72
N TYR A 687 15.18 -3.18 -11.15
CA TYR A 687 16.28 -2.52 -11.85
C TYR A 687 17.27 -1.81 -10.91
N ILE A 688 16.91 -1.68 -9.63
CA ILE A 688 17.76 -1.03 -8.60
C ILE A 688 18.24 -2.01 -7.53
N GLU A 689 17.98 -3.30 -7.69
CA GLU A 689 18.41 -4.36 -6.75
C GLU A 689 19.93 -4.36 -6.53
N ASP A 690 20.70 -4.07 -7.58
CA ASP A 690 22.18 -4.10 -7.51
C ASP A 690 22.77 -3.02 -6.59
N ILE A 691 22.01 -1.99 -6.25
CA ILE A 691 22.42 -0.89 -5.36
C ILE A 691 21.65 -0.90 -4.02
N SER A 692 21.27 -2.08 -3.53
CA SER A 692 20.49 -2.22 -2.29
C SER A 692 21.16 -1.58 -1.06
N GLU A 693 22.50 -1.51 -1.01
CA GLU A 693 23.21 -0.80 0.06
C GLU A 693 23.02 0.72 0.02
N ILE A 694 22.73 1.30 -1.14
CA ILE A 694 22.43 2.71 -1.32
C ILE A 694 20.92 2.96 -1.15
N HIS A 695 20.12 2.17 -1.85
CA HIS A 695 18.66 2.28 -1.84
C HIS A 695 18.04 1.93 -0.48
N ARG A 696 18.54 0.92 0.19
CA ARG A 696 18.29 0.46 1.56
C ARG A 696 16.94 -0.20 1.80
N THR A 697 15.86 0.25 1.18
CA THR A 697 14.53 -0.39 1.28
C THR A 697 14.46 -1.65 0.41
N GLU A 698 13.35 -2.37 0.51
CA GLU A 698 13.12 -3.63 -0.18
C GLU A 698 13.32 -3.51 -1.69
N PRO A 699 14.08 -4.41 -2.34
CA PRO A 699 14.30 -4.38 -3.78
C PRO A 699 13.18 -5.04 -4.60
N TYR A 700 12.06 -5.39 -3.98
CA TYR A 700 10.91 -6.03 -4.63
C TYR A 700 9.65 -5.18 -4.63
N VAL A 701 9.63 -4.05 -3.90
CA VAL A 701 8.50 -3.11 -3.84
C VAL A 701 8.97 -1.66 -3.89
N TYR A 702 8.07 -0.77 -4.29
CA TYR A 702 8.33 0.66 -4.32
C TYR A 702 8.37 1.27 -2.93
N SER A 703 9.18 2.32 -2.82
CA SER A 703 9.18 3.25 -1.69
C SER A 703 8.43 4.53 -2.06
N GLN A 704 8.06 5.32 -1.05
CA GLN A 704 7.41 6.61 -1.25
C GLN A 704 8.37 7.62 -1.88
N MET A 705 9.61 7.67 -1.37
CA MET A 705 10.61 8.64 -1.81
C MET A 705 12.03 8.06 -1.84
N ILE A 706 12.85 8.69 -2.65
CA ILE A 706 14.31 8.50 -2.69
C ILE A 706 14.96 9.89 -2.47
N ALA A 707 16.01 9.96 -1.66
CA ALA A 707 16.74 11.20 -1.45
C ALA A 707 17.30 11.73 -2.77
N GLY A 708 17.05 13.01 -3.05
CA GLY A 708 17.40 13.69 -4.29
C GLY A 708 18.87 14.09 -4.37
N LYS A 709 19.25 14.66 -5.51
CA LYS A 709 20.64 15.02 -5.82
C LYS A 709 21.27 16.07 -4.89
N ASP A 710 20.44 16.85 -4.20
CA ASP A 710 20.90 17.89 -3.26
C ASP A 710 21.04 17.37 -1.83
N ALA A 711 20.60 16.13 -1.56
CA ALA A 711 20.75 15.49 -0.27
C ALA A 711 22.11 14.77 -0.15
N PRO A 712 22.73 14.77 1.06
CA PRO A 712 24.01 14.09 1.26
C PRO A 712 23.93 12.56 1.09
N ASN A 713 22.74 11.98 1.28
CA ASN A 713 22.46 10.56 1.11
C ASN A 713 21.73 10.25 -0.20
N PHE A 714 22.05 10.92 -1.28
CA PHE A 714 21.44 10.76 -2.59
C PHE A 714 21.28 9.30 -3.00
N GLY A 715 20.06 8.90 -3.30
CA GLY A 715 19.70 7.54 -3.68
C GLY A 715 19.12 6.69 -2.55
N GLU A 716 19.17 7.15 -1.28
CA GLU A 716 18.56 6.44 -0.16
C GLU A 716 17.04 6.57 -0.17
N ALA A 717 16.36 5.43 -0.20
CA ALA A 717 14.89 5.38 -0.17
C ALA A 717 14.33 5.31 1.25
N LYS A 718 13.08 5.76 1.41
CA LYS A 718 12.32 5.74 2.67
C LYS A 718 10.86 5.35 2.42
N ASN A 719 10.22 4.82 3.45
CA ASN A 719 8.77 4.53 3.49
C ASN A 719 8.33 3.60 2.36
N SER A 720 8.76 2.34 2.43
CA SER A 720 8.39 1.30 1.48
C SER A 720 6.95 0.83 1.65
N TRP A 721 6.42 0.15 0.64
CA TRP A 721 5.14 -0.54 0.55
C TRP A 721 3.92 0.35 0.39
N LEU A 722 3.51 1.09 1.42
CA LEU A 722 2.23 1.82 1.43
C LEU A 722 2.37 3.17 0.74
N THR A 723 2.36 3.14 -0.57
CA THR A 723 2.50 4.32 -1.42
C THR A 723 1.66 4.17 -2.68
N GLY A 724 1.04 5.25 -3.14
CA GLY A 724 0.34 5.29 -4.42
C GLY A 724 1.26 5.06 -5.63
N THR A 725 2.58 5.04 -5.42
CA THR A 725 3.56 4.67 -6.45
C THR A 725 3.23 3.32 -7.09
N ALA A 726 2.84 2.33 -6.30
CA ALA A 726 2.50 0.99 -6.81
C ALA A 726 1.38 1.04 -7.85
N ALA A 727 0.27 1.70 -7.52
CA ALA A 727 -0.88 1.84 -8.43
C ALA A 727 -0.52 2.63 -9.69
N TRP A 728 0.13 3.79 -9.53
CA TRP A 728 0.50 4.63 -10.66
C TRP A 728 1.53 3.99 -11.57
N THR A 729 2.50 3.25 -11.02
CA THR A 729 3.51 2.56 -11.86
C THR A 729 2.89 1.38 -12.59
N PHE A 730 1.96 0.64 -11.95
CA PHE A 730 1.24 -0.43 -12.64
C PHE A 730 0.33 0.12 -13.75
N LEU A 731 -0.37 1.24 -13.49
CA LEU A 731 -1.14 1.95 -14.50
C LEU A 731 -0.26 2.38 -15.68
N ASP A 732 0.88 3.01 -15.39
CA ASP A 732 1.86 3.45 -16.39
C ASP A 732 2.32 2.29 -17.25
N VAL A 733 2.87 1.24 -16.65
CA VAL A 733 3.46 0.14 -17.42
C VAL A 733 2.41 -0.67 -18.17
N SER A 734 1.25 -0.98 -17.56
CA SER A 734 0.24 -1.83 -18.19
C SER A 734 -0.60 -1.10 -19.24
N GLN A 735 -1.01 0.15 -18.94
CA GLN A 735 -1.97 0.88 -19.77
C GLN A 735 -1.31 1.90 -20.71
N TYR A 736 -0.09 2.35 -20.44
CA TYR A 736 0.55 3.41 -21.24
C TYR A 736 1.83 2.93 -21.92
N ILE A 737 2.75 2.24 -21.25
CA ILE A 737 3.93 1.66 -21.92
C ILE A 737 3.52 0.46 -22.76
N LEU A 738 2.92 -0.57 -22.14
CA LEU A 738 2.41 -1.74 -22.88
C LEU A 738 1.10 -1.44 -23.62
N GLY A 739 0.40 -0.39 -23.23
CA GLY A 739 -0.72 0.20 -23.94
C GLY A 739 -2.00 -0.62 -23.97
N ILE A 740 -2.23 -1.51 -23.00
CA ILE A 740 -3.44 -2.33 -22.89
C ILE A 740 -4.39 -1.61 -21.92
N ARG A 741 -5.28 -0.79 -22.45
CA ARG A 741 -6.04 0.19 -21.65
C ARG A 741 -7.54 -0.01 -21.78
N PRO A 742 -8.26 -0.33 -20.67
CA PRO A 742 -9.72 -0.31 -20.64
C PRO A 742 -10.29 1.06 -20.98
N ASP A 743 -11.39 1.09 -21.76
CA ASP A 743 -12.18 2.28 -22.01
C ASP A 743 -13.67 1.94 -21.92
N TYR A 744 -14.53 2.94 -21.97
CA TYR A 744 -15.99 2.78 -21.86
C TYR A 744 -16.55 1.78 -22.88
N ASP A 745 -16.09 1.84 -24.13
CA ASP A 745 -16.59 1.07 -25.27
C ASP A 745 -15.79 -0.21 -25.56
N GLY A 746 -14.68 -0.43 -24.86
CA GLY A 746 -13.85 -1.60 -25.14
C GLY A 746 -12.44 -1.52 -24.57
N LEU A 747 -11.51 -2.17 -25.23
CA LEU A 747 -10.10 -2.28 -24.84
C LEU A 747 -9.21 -1.60 -25.89
N ILE A 748 -8.53 -0.53 -25.51
CA ILE A 748 -7.58 0.19 -26.37
C ILE A 748 -6.24 -0.56 -26.36
N ILE A 749 -5.63 -0.71 -27.53
CA ILE A 749 -4.28 -1.22 -27.69
C ILE A 749 -3.41 -0.12 -28.31
N ASP A 750 -2.57 0.50 -27.50
CA ASP A 750 -1.76 1.67 -27.88
C ASP A 750 -0.37 1.62 -27.22
N PRO A 751 0.47 0.66 -27.58
CA PRO A 751 1.81 0.52 -27.01
C PRO A 751 2.68 1.75 -27.29
N CYS A 752 3.45 2.17 -26.28
CA CYS A 752 4.51 3.17 -26.40
C CYS A 752 5.77 2.62 -25.73
N ILE A 753 6.54 1.85 -26.49
CA ILE A 753 7.67 1.05 -26.00
C ILE A 753 9.00 1.57 -26.56
N PRO A 754 10.13 1.16 -25.97
CA PRO A 754 11.44 1.46 -26.57
C PRO A 754 11.55 0.94 -28.00
N ASP A 755 12.21 1.69 -28.86
CA ASP A 755 12.48 1.28 -30.24
C ASP A 755 13.37 0.03 -30.33
N THR A 756 14.04 -0.33 -29.24
CA THR A 756 14.84 -1.56 -29.11
C THR A 756 14.00 -2.80 -28.75
N MET A 757 12.73 -2.65 -28.43
CA MET A 757 11.84 -3.76 -28.08
C MET A 757 11.10 -4.27 -29.30
N ASP A 758 11.31 -5.55 -29.65
CA ASP A 758 10.68 -6.20 -30.81
C ASP A 758 9.18 -6.48 -30.65
N GLY A 759 8.69 -6.43 -29.42
CA GLY A 759 7.31 -6.71 -29.06
C GLY A 759 7.17 -7.49 -27.76
N PHE A 760 5.96 -7.94 -27.48
CA PHE A 760 5.62 -8.74 -26.30
C PHE A 760 4.31 -9.49 -26.52
N THR A 761 4.02 -10.47 -25.66
CA THR A 761 2.70 -11.09 -25.54
C THR A 761 2.07 -10.73 -24.22
N ALA A 762 0.74 -10.69 -24.18
CA ALA A 762 -0.02 -10.44 -22.96
C ALA A 762 -1.27 -11.32 -22.90
N LYS A 763 -1.65 -11.70 -21.68
CA LYS A 763 -2.94 -12.30 -21.37
C LYS A 763 -3.69 -11.35 -20.44
N ARG A 764 -4.88 -10.93 -20.82
CA ARG A 764 -5.70 -9.98 -20.06
C ARG A 764 -7.13 -10.47 -19.95
N LYS A 765 -7.61 -10.64 -18.73
CA LYS A 765 -9.04 -10.84 -18.49
C LYS A 765 -9.72 -9.48 -18.44
N PHE A 766 -10.76 -9.31 -19.25
CA PHE A 766 -11.51 -8.06 -19.36
C PHE A 766 -12.99 -8.35 -19.57
N ARG A 767 -13.83 -7.87 -18.67
CA ARG A 767 -15.30 -8.03 -18.70
C ARG A 767 -15.74 -9.49 -18.92
N GLY A 768 -15.11 -10.42 -18.20
CA GLY A 768 -15.42 -11.85 -18.24
C GLY A 768 -14.86 -12.62 -19.44
N ASN A 769 -14.09 -11.98 -20.30
CA ASN A 769 -13.44 -12.60 -21.47
C ASN A 769 -11.92 -12.60 -21.31
N THR A 770 -11.21 -13.50 -21.97
CA THR A 770 -9.74 -13.60 -21.94
C THR A 770 -9.18 -13.17 -23.27
N TYR A 771 -8.32 -12.17 -23.28
CA TYR A 771 -7.65 -11.65 -24.47
C TYR A 771 -6.21 -12.14 -24.50
N HIS A 772 -5.82 -12.80 -25.59
CA HIS A 772 -4.46 -13.23 -25.89
C HIS A 772 -3.88 -12.29 -26.94
N ILE A 773 -3.02 -11.40 -26.50
CA ILE A 773 -2.52 -10.26 -27.28
C ILE A 773 -1.07 -10.51 -27.67
N THR A 774 -0.76 -10.40 -28.95
CA THR A 774 0.61 -10.44 -29.48
C THR A 774 0.92 -9.12 -30.16
N VAL A 775 1.87 -8.38 -29.62
CA VAL A 775 2.38 -7.13 -30.19
C VAL A 775 3.72 -7.38 -30.87
N ARG A 776 3.85 -6.92 -32.12
CA ARG A 776 5.09 -6.96 -32.90
C ARG A 776 5.48 -5.56 -33.34
N ASN A 777 6.77 -5.25 -33.22
CA ASN A 777 7.35 -3.95 -33.59
C ASN A 777 8.44 -4.08 -34.64
N PRO A 778 8.09 -4.54 -35.87
CA PRO A 778 9.09 -4.80 -36.93
C PRO A 778 9.72 -3.51 -37.45
N ALA A 779 9.07 -2.37 -37.29
CA ALA A 779 9.57 -1.08 -37.74
C ALA A 779 10.43 -0.36 -36.70
N HIS A 780 10.59 -0.95 -35.51
CA HIS A 780 11.33 -0.35 -34.40
C HIS A 780 10.89 1.09 -34.07
N VAL A 781 9.58 1.31 -34.08
CA VAL A 781 8.98 2.60 -33.70
C VAL A 781 8.71 2.64 -32.19
N GLN A 782 8.61 3.83 -31.63
CA GLN A 782 8.28 3.98 -30.22
C GLN A 782 6.76 3.95 -29.99
N LYS A 783 5.94 4.37 -30.95
CA LYS A 783 4.48 4.43 -30.85
C LYS A 783 3.84 4.32 -32.24
N GLY A 784 2.60 3.84 -32.26
CA GLY A 784 1.77 3.72 -33.46
C GLY A 784 1.34 2.28 -33.71
N VAL A 785 0.06 2.08 -34.01
CA VAL A 785 -0.52 0.80 -34.41
C VAL A 785 -0.97 0.93 -35.86
N THR A 786 -0.35 0.15 -36.76
CA THR A 786 -0.68 0.15 -38.18
C THR A 786 -1.67 -0.94 -38.53
N LYS A 787 -1.75 -2.01 -37.75
CA LYS A 787 -2.67 -3.12 -37.97
C LYS A 787 -3.13 -3.75 -36.67
N LEU A 788 -4.43 -3.94 -36.53
CA LEU A 788 -5.08 -4.65 -35.44
C LEU A 788 -5.98 -5.75 -36.02
N ILE A 789 -5.73 -7.00 -35.61
CA ILE A 789 -6.54 -8.16 -36.01
C ILE A 789 -7.12 -8.78 -34.73
N VAL A 790 -8.43 -9.01 -34.72
CA VAL A 790 -9.16 -9.63 -33.62
C VAL A 790 -9.92 -10.85 -34.17
N ASP A 791 -9.59 -12.05 -33.69
CA ASP A 791 -10.15 -13.32 -34.13
C ASP A 791 -10.12 -13.48 -35.68
N GLY A 792 -9.04 -13.06 -36.30
CA GLY A 792 -8.82 -13.11 -37.73
C GLY A 792 -9.44 -11.97 -38.54
N ALA A 793 -10.21 -11.08 -37.92
CA ALA A 793 -10.82 -9.91 -38.56
C ALA A 793 -9.98 -8.62 -38.30
N THR A 794 -9.71 -7.87 -39.36
CA THR A 794 -9.03 -6.58 -39.23
C THR A 794 -10.00 -5.54 -38.66
N ILE A 795 -9.53 -4.82 -37.64
CA ILE A 795 -10.25 -3.73 -36.99
C ILE A 795 -9.60 -2.40 -37.39
N ASP A 796 -10.42 -1.41 -37.75
CA ASP A 796 -9.94 -0.05 -38.01
C ASP A 796 -9.63 0.66 -36.71
N GLY A 797 -8.46 1.31 -36.66
CA GLY A 797 -7.99 1.98 -35.44
C GLY A 797 -7.34 1.01 -34.45
N ASN A 798 -7.40 1.32 -33.15
CA ASN A 798 -6.71 0.60 -32.09
C ASN A 798 -7.60 0.24 -30.89
N MET A 799 -8.94 0.31 -31.05
CA MET A 799 -9.89 -0.13 -30.04
C MET A 799 -10.56 -1.45 -30.40
N ILE A 800 -10.50 -2.41 -29.51
CA ILE A 800 -11.27 -3.65 -29.59
C ILE A 800 -12.62 -3.39 -28.95
N PRO A 801 -13.74 -3.42 -29.71
CA PRO A 801 -15.07 -3.22 -29.13
C PRO A 801 -15.37 -4.25 -28.03
N ALA A 802 -16.08 -3.81 -26.98
CA ALA A 802 -16.53 -4.70 -25.92
C ALA A 802 -17.42 -5.83 -26.49
N ILE A 803 -17.16 -7.06 -26.07
CA ILE A 803 -17.89 -8.24 -26.51
C ILE A 803 -19.08 -8.45 -25.60
N ASN A 804 -20.25 -8.73 -26.19
CA ASN A 804 -21.43 -9.14 -25.45
C ASN A 804 -21.27 -10.60 -24.96
N GLY A 805 -21.49 -10.83 -23.67
CA GLY A 805 -21.35 -12.14 -23.03
C GLY A 805 -19.96 -12.34 -22.40
N THR A 806 -19.79 -13.51 -21.82
CA THR A 806 -18.58 -13.87 -21.05
C THR A 806 -18.06 -15.24 -21.46
N GLY A 807 -16.79 -15.55 -21.11
CA GLY A 807 -16.21 -16.86 -21.35
C GLY A 807 -15.56 -17.03 -22.73
N HIS A 808 -15.43 -15.95 -23.49
CA HIS A 808 -14.74 -16.00 -24.79
C HIS A 808 -13.22 -15.90 -24.62
N ASP A 809 -12.49 -16.72 -25.39
CA ASP A 809 -11.06 -16.55 -25.64
C ASP A 809 -10.88 -15.77 -26.95
N VAL A 810 -10.25 -14.61 -26.86
CA VAL A 810 -10.10 -13.66 -27.98
C VAL A 810 -8.63 -13.57 -28.36
N THR A 811 -8.32 -13.82 -29.62
CA THR A 811 -6.96 -13.68 -30.15
C THR A 811 -6.77 -12.30 -30.78
N VAL A 812 -5.73 -11.60 -30.36
CA VAL A 812 -5.42 -10.24 -30.82
C VAL A 812 -3.99 -10.19 -31.37
N GLU A 813 -3.85 -9.73 -32.59
CA GLU A 813 -2.55 -9.49 -33.23
C GLU A 813 -2.41 -8.00 -33.54
N VAL A 814 -1.30 -7.42 -33.09
CA VAL A 814 -1.00 -5.98 -33.18
C VAL A 814 0.32 -5.80 -33.90
N THR A 815 0.34 -4.96 -34.94
CA THR A 815 1.58 -4.55 -35.60
C THR A 815 1.79 -3.05 -35.38
N MET A 816 2.96 -2.71 -34.85
CA MET A 816 3.41 -1.32 -34.71
C MET A 816 4.19 -0.90 -35.98
N GLY A 817 4.05 0.42 -36.35
CA GLY A 817 4.75 0.97 -37.51
C GLY A 817 4.41 2.46 -37.77
#